data_65d37e9dfaaebcab91421d491307c2ae
#
_entry.id   65d37e9dfaaebcab91421d491307c2ae
#
_cell.length_a   1.000
_cell.length_b   1.000
_cell.length_c   1.000
_cell.angle_alpha   90.00
_cell.angle_beta   90.00
_cell.angle_gamma   90.00
#
_symmetry.space_group_name_H-M   'P 1'
#
loop_
_entity.id
_entity.type
_entity.pdbx_description
1 polymer ?
#
loop_
_entity_poly.entity_id
_entity_poly.type
_entity_poly.pdbx_seq_one_letter_code
_entity_poly.pdbx_strand_id
1 'polypeptide(L)'
;MSYRYDALLSPIRIGDTVIKNRTMYPNASPHFLQGSETFPADSFVTFMGGLARNGAAIITLAEWSNPGQRSSPVEDARRMQNFDYTDPGNYNYFTQMADDVHFYGSKLLVNIDLKYPEGYSFDGRAFGPPGMAGKPVKMLPKEMMPQVIETFLQKVQMFKDFGYDGIAMRVEMLLYPNGRTDEYGGSLENRLRFLHETLAAVKGRFGKSFLVELCVAGEQPNGYVGGAQGYTLEDTIAFAKYMEDVADILQLRECDMTKSHPTGFTFQKGEHETIRYSIALKAAGCKILTEPVGGFQDPDEIDGYIREGKCDMIGMARAFMCDPEYGKKLYEGRGEDVVPCLWCNKCHGTMSAPYMTFCSVNPIQGIAHKIGKMVDQETTPKKVAVIGGGPVGMKAAIVAAERGHDVTLFEKTNYLGGQLIHSDYSSFKWPLKNFKDYLIRRMGQVGVKVRMETEATAQLLQAGGFEAVLAATGATPNVPNIPGLRDENGQVKPEYKVCLEVYGHQQELGHHVICVGGSETAIETAMYLAENGHEVTLLTRQDELAKDASHLHYITMAWVKTEPDGRSHMAPAWEKYEGIRGILNATTVKVEGNTVTYVQEGEEKTVSGDSVILSGGMNPNVEEALAFAGIVPKFFVIGDANRDGNIQRGMRDAFSKAMML
;
A
#
# COMPACT_ATOMS: atom_id res chain seq x y z
N MET A 1 20.08 28.74 -10.45
CA MET A 1 20.42 27.44 -9.83
C MET A 1 19.38 26.46 -10.32
N SER A 2 19.78 25.36 -10.96
CA SER A 2 18.87 24.26 -11.29
C SER A 2 18.61 23.50 -9.99
N TYR A 3 17.34 23.31 -9.63
CA TYR A 3 16.97 22.41 -8.55
C TYR A 3 17.16 20.98 -9.02
N ARG A 4 17.53 20.05 -8.12
CA ARG A 4 17.77 18.63 -8.47
C ARG A 4 16.58 17.98 -9.19
N TYR A 5 15.36 18.40 -8.84
CA TYR A 5 14.10 17.86 -9.39
C TYR A 5 13.32 18.95 -10.14
N ASP A 6 13.99 19.73 -10.98
CA ASP A 6 13.39 20.91 -11.63
C ASP A 6 12.30 20.55 -12.65
N ALA A 7 12.36 19.39 -13.30
CA ALA A 7 11.30 18.93 -14.20
C ALA A 7 10.04 18.56 -13.42
N LEU A 8 10.17 17.73 -12.38
CA LEU A 8 9.07 17.29 -11.52
C LEU A 8 8.41 18.46 -10.76
N LEU A 9 9.23 19.40 -10.31
CA LEU A 9 8.77 20.57 -9.54
C LEU A 9 8.35 21.76 -10.43
N SER A 10 8.47 21.64 -11.75
CA SER A 10 8.04 22.70 -12.67
C SER A 10 6.51 22.83 -12.70
N PRO A 11 5.98 24.06 -12.73
CA PRO A 11 4.55 24.27 -12.90
C PRO A 11 4.09 23.84 -14.31
N ILE A 12 2.79 23.53 -14.43
CA ILE A 12 2.13 23.24 -15.69
C ILE A 12 0.84 24.04 -15.80
N ARG A 13 0.51 24.52 -17.00
CA ARG A 13 -0.76 25.15 -17.28
C ARG A 13 -1.74 24.11 -17.85
N ILE A 14 -2.94 24.03 -17.26
CA ILE A 14 -4.04 23.20 -17.73
C ILE A 14 -5.25 24.11 -17.96
N GLY A 15 -5.66 24.27 -19.20
CA GLY A 15 -6.66 25.29 -19.55
C GLY A 15 -6.21 26.69 -19.10
N ASP A 16 -6.98 27.30 -18.22
CA ASP A 16 -6.67 28.61 -17.61
C ASP A 16 -6.08 28.51 -16.20
N THR A 17 -5.81 27.30 -15.72
CA THR A 17 -5.33 27.02 -14.37
C THR A 17 -3.84 26.69 -14.38
N VAL A 18 -3.07 27.28 -13.45
CA VAL A 18 -1.66 26.92 -13.21
C VAL A 18 -1.60 25.91 -12.07
N ILE A 19 -0.98 24.79 -12.33
CA ILE A 19 -0.71 23.72 -11.36
C ILE A 19 0.74 23.84 -10.88
N LYS A 20 0.97 23.80 -9.57
CA LYS A 20 2.26 24.19 -8.94
C LYS A 20 3.43 23.26 -9.27
N ASN A 21 3.20 22.00 -9.61
CA ASN A 21 4.21 21.01 -10.00
C ASN A 21 3.56 19.83 -10.75
N ARG A 22 4.30 18.74 -11.00
CA ARG A 22 3.87 17.59 -11.80
C ARG A 22 3.39 16.38 -10.98
N THR A 23 3.13 16.53 -9.68
CA THR A 23 2.71 15.42 -8.83
C THR A 23 1.22 15.44 -8.58
N MET A 24 0.60 14.26 -8.61
CA MET A 24 -0.81 14.09 -8.27
C MET A 24 -0.97 13.02 -7.19
N TYR A 25 -1.93 13.24 -6.28
CA TYR A 25 -2.47 12.19 -5.44
C TYR A 25 -3.74 11.67 -6.13
N PRO A 26 -3.67 10.49 -6.77
CA PRO A 26 -4.79 9.94 -7.53
C PRO A 26 -5.91 9.50 -6.58
N ASN A 27 -7.06 9.15 -7.14
CA ASN A 27 -8.19 8.61 -6.38
C ASN A 27 -7.82 7.33 -5.61
N ALA A 28 -7.14 7.50 -4.48
CA ALA A 28 -6.73 6.46 -3.55
C ALA A 28 -7.29 6.79 -2.17
N SER A 29 -8.43 6.23 -1.86
CA SER A 29 -9.19 6.59 -0.68
C SER A 29 -8.60 6.03 0.60
N PRO A 30 -8.37 6.89 1.60
CA PRO A 30 -7.91 6.46 2.91
C PRO A 30 -9.08 5.94 3.76
N HIS A 31 -9.55 4.73 3.49
CA HIS A 31 -10.70 4.09 4.16
C HIS A 31 -10.64 4.06 5.69
N PHE A 32 -9.47 4.33 6.26
CA PHE A 32 -9.18 4.25 7.69
C PHE A 32 -9.29 5.59 8.44
N LEU A 33 -9.60 6.68 7.73
CA LEU A 33 -9.59 8.03 8.34
C LEU A 33 -10.98 8.57 8.65
N GLN A 34 -12.03 7.84 8.31
CA GLN A 34 -13.41 8.25 8.44
C GLN A 34 -14.19 7.22 9.27
N GLY A 35 -15.00 7.71 10.19
CA GLY A 35 -15.96 6.91 10.95
C GLY A 35 -17.34 6.88 10.30
N SER A 36 -18.38 6.88 11.13
CA SER A 36 -19.78 6.88 10.71
C SER A 36 -20.34 8.27 10.43
N GLU A 37 -19.56 9.32 10.60
CA GLU A 37 -19.93 10.71 10.38
C GLU A 37 -20.31 10.91 8.90
N THR A 38 -21.33 11.74 8.65
CA THR A 38 -21.79 12.10 7.32
C THR A 38 -21.02 13.28 6.70
N PHE A 39 -19.98 13.75 7.37
CA PHE A 39 -19.09 14.82 6.97
C PHE A 39 -17.63 14.40 7.15
N PRO A 40 -16.65 15.06 6.50
CA PRO A 40 -15.24 14.75 6.68
C PRO A 40 -14.78 14.94 8.13
N ALA A 41 -14.30 13.87 8.77
CA ALA A 41 -13.73 13.95 10.11
C ALA A 41 -12.39 14.69 10.13
N ASP A 42 -11.98 15.24 11.28
CA ASP A 42 -10.70 15.96 11.44
C ASP A 42 -9.48 15.17 10.92
N SER A 43 -9.49 13.86 11.12
CA SER A 43 -8.42 12.98 10.61
C SER A 43 -8.36 12.95 9.08
N PHE A 44 -9.51 13.02 8.43
CA PHE A 44 -9.62 13.03 6.98
C PHE A 44 -9.21 14.39 6.39
N VAL A 45 -9.75 15.48 6.93
CA VAL A 45 -9.40 16.86 6.54
C VAL A 45 -7.88 17.09 6.72
N THR A 46 -7.33 16.73 7.90
CA THR A 46 -5.88 16.84 8.15
C THR A 46 -5.03 16.01 7.18
N PHE A 47 -5.52 14.85 6.77
CA PHE A 47 -4.81 14.04 5.79
C PHE A 47 -4.80 14.71 4.42
N MET A 48 -5.92 15.24 3.94
CA MET A 48 -6.00 15.93 2.64
C MET A 48 -5.16 17.21 2.63
N GLY A 49 -5.28 18.06 3.63
CA GLY A 49 -4.40 19.22 3.80
C GLY A 49 -2.92 18.83 3.95
N GLY A 50 -2.66 17.69 4.60
CA GLY A 50 -1.32 17.11 4.71
C GLY A 50 -0.71 16.70 3.38
N LEU A 51 -1.48 16.11 2.46
CA LEU A 51 -1.05 15.80 1.09
C LEU A 51 -0.67 17.07 0.32
N ALA A 52 -1.50 18.11 0.42
CA ALA A 52 -1.26 19.40 -0.20
C ALA A 52 0.01 20.07 0.33
N ARG A 53 0.17 20.10 1.67
CA ARG A 53 1.39 20.58 2.35
C ARG A 53 2.62 19.77 1.92
N ASN A 54 2.45 18.47 1.73
CA ASN A 54 3.50 17.56 1.30
C ASN A 54 3.80 17.61 -0.20
N GLY A 55 3.22 18.55 -0.93
CA GLY A 55 3.60 18.88 -2.30
C GLY A 55 2.71 18.29 -3.40
N ALA A 56 1.70 17.48 -3.09
CA ALA A 56 0.76 17.04 -4.11
C ALA A 56 0.10 18.26 -4.77
N ALA A 57 0.22 18.38 -6.10
CA ALA A 57 -0.29 19.55 -6.81
C ALA A 57 -1.78 19.41 -7.14
N ILE A 58 -2.23 18.21 -7.45
CA ILE A 58 -3.64 17.85 -7.59
C ILE A 58 -3.93 16.69 -6.65
N ILE A 59 -5.07 16.74 -5.99
CA ILE A 59 -5.56 15.69 -5.11
C ILE A 59 -6.95 15.28 -5.60
N THR A 60 -7.11 14.01 -5.96
CA THR A 60 -8.41 13.48 -6.39
C THR A 60 -9.03 12.65 -5.27
N LEU A 61 -10.19 13.08 -4.79
CA LEU A 61 -10.97 12.43 -3.76
C LEU A 61 -12.03 11.52 -4.38
N ALA A 62 -12.28 10.32 -3.82
CA ALA A 62 -13.45 9.54 -4.19
C ALA A 62 -14.75 10.16 -3.67
N GLU A 63 -15.81 10.09 -4.45
CA GLU A 63 -17.16 10.29 -3.93
C GLU A 63 -17.57 9.09 -3.06
N TRP A 64 -17.88 9.37 -1.80
CA TRP A 64 -18.27 8.36 -0.80
C TRP A 64 -19.75 8.40 -0.45
N SER A 65 -20.58 8.89 -1.34
CA SER A 65 -22.03 8.88 -1.15
C SER A 65 -22.67 7.66 -1.80
N ASN A 66 -22.91 6.61 -1.05
CA ASN A 66 -23.80 5.55 -1.49
C ASN A 66 -24.67 4.99 -0.35
N PRO A 67 -25.67 5.76 0.14
CA PRO A 67 -26.53 5.32 1.23
C PRO A 67 -27.42 4.12 0.88
N GLY A 68 -27.47 3.72 -0.41
CA GLY A 68 -28.38 2.67 -0.90
C GLY A 68 -27.76 1.30 -1.21
N GLN A 69 -26.43 1.14 -1.18
CA GLN A 69 -25.77 -0.12 -1.56
C GLN A 69 -25.18 -0.90 -0.37
N ARG A 70 -25.88 -0.93 0.76
CA ARG A 70 -25.44 -1.70 1.93
C ARG A 70 -25.73 -3.18 1.71
N SER A 71 -24.67 -3.99 1.59
CA SER A 71 -24.79 -5.44 1.47
C SER A 71 -25.00 -6.14 2.84
N SER A 72 -24.58 -5.51 3.93
CA SER A 72 -24.79 -5.98 5.31
C SER A 72 -24.61 -4.83 6.29
N PRO A 73 -25.51 -4.67 7.28
CA PRO A 73 -25.42 -3.59 8.27
C PRO A 73 -24.16 -3.60 9.12
N VAL A 74 -23.53 -4.76 9.30
CA VAL A 74 -22.31 -4.92 10.14
C VAL A 74 -21.04 -4.68 9.31
N GLU A 75 -21.01 -5.15 8.08
CA GLU A 75 -19.87 -4.96 7.19
C GLU A 75 -19.78 -3.53 6.67
N ASP A 76 -20.91 -2.91 6.36
CA ASP A 76 -20.98 -1.58 5.80
C ASP A 76 -20.59 -0.47 6.79
N ALA A 77 -20.92 -0.64 8.07
CA ALA A 77 -20.51 0.29 9.12
C ALA A 77 -18.97 0.36 9.32
N ARG A 78 -18.24 -0.63 8.82
CA ARG A 78 -16.77 -0.72 8.91
C ARG A 78 -16.04 -0.27 7.65
N ARG A 79 -16.77 -0.09 6.52
CA ARG A 79 -16.17 -0.02 5.19
C ARG A 79 -16.32 1.32 4.49
N MET A 80 -17.29 2.15 4.86
CA MET A 80 -17.68 3.27 4.01
C MET A 80 -17.66 4.61 4.73
N GLN A 81 -16.94 5.52 4.14
CA GLN A 81 -17.17 6.93 4.30
C GLN A 81 -18.54 7.21 3.69
N ASN A 82 -19.44 7.73 4.47
CA ASN A 82 -20.84 7.94 4.05
C ASN A 82 -21.14 9.43 4.11
N PHE A 83 -20.46 10.20 3.24
CA PHE A 83 -20.68 11.63 3.19
C PHE A 83 -22.08 11.95 2.67
N ASP A 84 -22.80 12.78 3.40
CA ASP A 84 -24.03 13.39 2.93
C ASP A 84 -23.74 14.82 2.44
N TYR A 85 -23.52 14.92 1.14
CA TYR A 85 -23.28 16.21 0.47
C TYR A 85 -24.53 17.07 0.34
N THR A 86 -25.72 16.52 0.64
CA THR A 86 -26.99 17.23 0.50
C THR A 86 -27.47 17.87 1.79
N ASP A 87 -26.89 17.48 2.93
CA ASP A 87 -27.18 18.11 4.22
C ASP A 87 -26.47 19.46 4.32
N PRO A 88 -27.21 20.59 4.40
CA PRO A 88 -26.61 21.91 4.55
C PRO A 88 -25.74 22.05 5.81
N GLY A 89 -25.99 21.25 6.86
CA GLY A 89 -25.17 21.22 8.08
C GLY A 89 -23.74 20.72 7.83
N ASN A 90 -23.51 19.99 6.76
CA ASN A 90 -22.23 19.45 6.39
C ASN A 90 -21.39 20.36 5.47
N TYR A 91 -21.97 21.41 4.88
CA TYR A 91 -21.31 22.24 3.86
C TYR A 91 -20.00 22.84 4.32
N ASN A 92 -19.93 23.34 5.55
CA ASN A 92 -18.71 23.93 6.10
C ASN A 92 -17.55 22.96 6.16
N TYR A 93 -17.79 21.66 6.40
CA TYR A 93 -16.74 20.65 6.47
C TYR A 93 -16.12 20.36 5.09
N PHE A 94 -16.96 20.35 4.03
CA PHE A 94 -16.47 20.16 2.66
C PHE A 94 -15.73 21.39 2.16
N THR A 95 -16.23 22.59 2.46
CA THR A 95 -15.54 23.84 2.10
C THR A 95 -14.20 23.98 2.85
N GLN A 96 -14.17 23.69 4.14
CA GLN A 96 -12.94 23.70 4.92
C GLN A 96 -11.88 22.75 4.35
N MET A 97 -12.29 21.57 3.92
CA MET A 97 -11.35 20.63 3.30
C MET A 97 -10.76 21.18 2.00
N ALA A 98 -11.56 21.86 1.17
CA ALA A 98 -11.07 22.52 -0.04
C ALA A 98 -10.12 23.67 0.32
N ASP A 99 -10.45 24.50 1.30
CA ASP A 99 -9.62 25.59 1.77
C ASP A 99 -8.27 25.12 2.32
N ASP A 100 -8.25 24.02 3.09
CA ASP A 100 -7.01 23.42 3.61
C ASP A 100 -6.09 22.93 2.47
N VAL A 101 -6.67 22.39 1.41
CA VAL A 101 -5.91 21.99 0.20
C VAL A 101 -5.41 23.21 -0.56
N HIS A 102 -6.24 24.22 -0.77
CA HIS A 102 -5.90 25.44 -1.48
C HIS A 102 -4.86 26.30 -0.75
N PHE A 103 -4.83 26.25 0.58
CA PHE A 103 -3.84 26.97 1.38
C PHE A 103 -2.41 26.67 0.96
N TYR A 104 -2.15 25.44 0.48
CA TYR A 104 -0.83 25.03 -0.02
C TYR A 104 -0.70 25.14 -1.55
N GLY A 105 -1.64 25.81 -2.23
CA GLY A 105 -1.64 26.00 -3.68
C GLY A 105 -1.94 24.73 -4.48
N SER A 106 -2.54 23.73 -3.87
CA SER A 106 -2.99 22.49 -4.53
C SER A 106 -4.40 22.64 -5.09
N LYS A 107 -4.79 21.71 -5.97
CA LYS A 107 -6.13 21.59 -6.55
C LYS A 107 -6.83 20.35 -6.01
N LEU A 108 -8.14 20.46 -5.77
CA LEU A 108 -8.96 19.38 -5.26
C LEU A 108 -9.99 18.97 -6.31
N LEU A 109 -9.93 17.71 -6.74
CA LEU A 109 -10.89 17.09 -7.63
C LEU A 109 -11.70 16.03 -6.88
N VAL A 110 -12.89 15.74 -7.36
CA VAL A 110 -13.72 14.63 -6.86
C VAL A 110 -13.99 13.63 -7.97
N ASN A 111 -13.76 12.35 -7.68
CA ASN A 111 -14.12 11.28 -8.61
C ASN A 111 -15.61 10.96 -8.44
N ILE A 112 -16.38 11.21 -9.47
CA ILE A 112 -17.83 11.00 -9.52
C ILE A 112 -18.24 10.20 -10.75
N ASP A 113 -19.32 9.46 -10.62
CA ASP A 113 -19.87 8.66 -11.70
C ASP A 113 -21.20 9.24 -12.20
N LEU A 114 -21.51 8.96 -13.48
CA LEU A 114 -22.85 9.17 -14.03
C LEU A 114 -23.84 8.25 -13.30
N LYS A 115 -24.88 8.84 -12.73
CA LYS A 115 -25.97 8.08 -12.11
C LYS A 115 -27.16 8.01 -13.06
N TYR A 116 -27.58 6.79 -13.34
CA TYR A 116 -28.75 6.51 -14.16
C TYR A 116 -30.00 6.36 -13.27
N PRO A 117 -31.20 6.62 -13.80
CA PRO A 117 -32.43 6.33 -13.09
C PRO A 117 -32.50 4.87 -12.63
N GLU A 118 -33.23 4.62 -11.54
CA GLU A 118 -33.35 3.26 -10.99
C GLU A 118 -33.84 2.27 -12.04
N GLY A 119 -33.20 1.12 -12.10
CA GLY A 119 -33.49 0.07 -13.08
C GLY A 119 -32.93 0.29 -14.47
N TYR A 120 -32.09 1.32 -14.67
CA TYR A 120 -31.44 1.57 -15.94
C TYR A 120 -29.89 1.59 -15.80
N SER A 121 -29.22 1.23 -16.89
CA SER A 121 -27.80 1.51 -17.13
C SER A 121 -27.60 2.01 -18.55
N PHE A 122 -26.46 2.57 -18.87
CA PHE A 122 -26.18 3.13 -20.20
C PHE A 122 -26.52 2.13 -21.33
N ASP A 123 -26.14 0.87 -21.16
CA ASP A 123 -26.17 -0.15 -22.20
C ASP A 123 -26.98 -1.41 -21.81
N GLY A 124 -27.73 -1.37 -20.72
CA GLY A 124 -28.51 -2.51 -20.23
C GLY A 124 -27.71 -3.59 -19.51
N ARG A 125 -26.44 -3.38 -19.29
CA ARG A 125 -25.61 -4.30 -18.47
C ARG A 125 -25.71 -3.94 -17.00
N ALA A 126 -25.94 -4.96 -16.18
CA ALA A 126 -25.87 -4.81 -14.74
C ALA A 126 -24.39 -4.90 -14.32
N PHE A 127 -23.86 -3.80 -13.80
CA PHE A 127 -22.51 -3.80 -13.23
C PHE A 127 -22.59 -4.17 -11.75
N GLY A 128 -21.84 -5.20 -11.38
CA GLY A 128 -21.64 -5.62 -10.01
C GLY A 128 -20.17 -6.07 -9.85
N PRO A 129 -19.68 -6.23 -8.61
CA PRO A 129 -18.38 -6.85 -8.36
C PRO A 129 -18.29 -8.21 -9.06
N PRO A 130 -17.10 -8.66 -9.47
CA PRO A 130 -16.90 -9.99 -10.05
C PRO A 130 -17.56 -11.06 -9.17
N GLY A 131 -18.44 -11.87 -9.75
CA GLY A 131 -19.16 -12.94 -9.04
C GLY A 131 -20.52 -12.55 -8.43
N MET A 132 -20.92 -11.26 -8.47
CA MET A 132 -22.26 -10.84 -8.12
C MET A 132 -23.06 -10.57 -9.39
N ALA A 133 -24.08 -11.38 -9.65
CA ALA A 133 -25.07 -11.08 -10.67
C ALA A 133 -25.82 -9.81 -10.23
N GLY A 134 -25.62 -8.71 -10.94
CA GLY A 134 -26.37 -7.48 -10.71
C GLY A 134 -27.86 -7.70 -10.95
N LYS A 135 -28.70 -6.87 -10.34
CA LYS A 135 -30.13 -6.86 -10.66
C LYS A 135 -30.32 -6.57 -12.15
N PRO A 136 -31.25 -7.24 -12.84
CA PRO A 136 -31.54 -6.92 -14.24
C PRO A 136 -31.85 -5.42 -14.38
N VAL A 137 -31.18 -4.77 -15.32
CA VAL A 137 -31.36 -3.36 -15.64
C VAL A 137 -31.70 -3.22 -17.11
N LYS A 138 -32.44 -2.16 -17.44
CA LYS A 138 -32.81 -1.84 -18.82
C LYS A 138 -31.78 -0.89 -19.43
N MET A 139 -31.65 -0.92 -20.73
CA MET A 139 -30.87 0.07 -21.47
C MET A 139 -31.53 1.44 -21.32
N LEU A 140 -30.72 2.47 -21.04
CA LEU A 140 -31.21 3.85 -20.92
C LEU A 140 -31.78 4.33 -22.28
N PRO A 141 -33.05 4.72 -22.35
CA PRO A 141 -33.62 5.37 -23.54
C PRO A 141 -32.89 6.69 -23.83
N LYS A 142 -32.62 6.97 -25.11
CA LYS A 142 -31.92 8.20 -25.48
C LYS A 142 -32.63 9.48 -25.06
N GLU A 143 -33.98 9.44 -25.00
CA GLU A 143 -34.80 10.55 -24.56
C GLU A 143 -34.58 10.95 -23.10
N MET A 144 -34.01 10.03 -22.28
CA MET A 144 -33.67 10.28 -20.88
C MET A 144 -32.23 10.81 -20.71
N MET A 145 -31.38 10.73 -21.73
CA MET A 145 -29.97 11.16 -21.64
C MET A 145 -29.82 12.64 -21.27
N PRO A 146 -30.60 13.60 -21.82
CA PRO A 146 -30.50 15.00 -21.40
C PRO A 146 -30.77 15.21 -19.91
N GLN A 147 -31.71 14.45 -19.34
CA GLN A 147 -31.99 14.51 -17.89
C GLN A 147 -30.85 13.96 -17.06
N VAL A 148 -30.18 12.89 -17.51
CA VAL A 148 -28.98 12.33 -16.84
C VAL A 148 -27.85 13.35 -16.84
N ILE A 149 -27.61 14.02 -17.98
CA ILE A 149 -26.63 15.10 -18.09
C ILE A 149 -26.95 16.24 -17.12
N GLU A 150 -28.21 16.73 -17.10
CA GLU A 150 -28.58 17.84 -16.21
C GLU A 150 -28.43 17.47 -14.72
N THR A 151 -28.83 16.25 -14.33
CA THR A 151 -28.63 15.75 -12.97
C THR A 151 -27.14 15.69 -12.62
N PHE A 152 -26.30 15.26 -13.56
CA PHE A 152 -24.84 15.26 -13.39
C PHE A 152 -24.27 16.67 -13.22
N LEU A 153 -24.73 17.61 -14.05
CA LEU A 153 -24.30 19.02 -13.97
C LEU A 153 -24.70 19.68 -12.64
N GLN A 154 -25.88 19.36 -12.10
CA GLN A 154 -26.30 19.84 -10.77
C GLN A 154 -25.37 19.29 -9.67
N LYS A 155 -24.98 18.03 -9.78
CA LYS A 155 -24.01 17.42 -8.86
C LYS A 155 -22.63 18.07 -8.98
N VAL A 156 -22.15 18.33 -10.18
CA VAL A 156 -20.89 19.06 -10.41
C VAL A 156 -20.95 20.46 -9.83
N GLN A 157 -22.10 21.17 -9.98
CA GLN A 157 -22.31 22.48 -9.39
C GLN A 157 -22.14 22.46 -7.87
N MET A 158 -22.72 21.47 -7.20
CA MET A 158 -22.60 21.31 -5.74
C MET A 158 -21.12 21.20 -5.31
N PHE A 159 -20.31 20.38 -5.98
CA PHE A 159 -18.88 20.28 -5.65
C PHE A 159 -18.11 21.56 -5.97
N LYS A 160 -18.48 22.26 -7.04
CA LYS A 160 -17.90 23.56 -7.33
C LYS A 160 -18.24 24.60 -6.24
N ASP A 161 -19.44 24.55 -5.70
CA ASP A 161 -19.88 25.44 -4.62
C ASP A 161 -19.14 25.15 -3.30
N PHE A 162 -18.68 23.91 -3.09
CA PHE A 162 -17.73 23.57 -2.00
C PHE A 162 -16.30 24.04 -2.26
N GLY A 163 -16.01 24.63 -3.43
CA GLY A 163 -14.69 25.10 -3.79
C GLY A 163 -13.81 24.08 -4.54
N TYR A 164 -14.39 22.96 -4.99
CA TYR A 164 -13.59 21.98 -5.75
C TYR A 164 -13.26 22.49 -7.15
N ASP A 165 -12.03 22.20 -7.61
CA ASP A 165 -11.47 22.71 -8.85
C ASP A 165 -11.84 21.87 -10.09
N GLY A 166 -12.39 20.69 -9.89
CA GLY A 166 -12.71 19.80 -10.99
C GLY A 166 -13.29 18.45 -10.57
N ILE A 167 -13.48 17.62 -11.58
CA ILE A 167 -13.96 16.25 -11.42
C ILE A 167 -13.00 15.25 -12.03
N ALA A 168 -13.05 14.02 -11.52
CA ALA A 168 -12.45 12.85 -12.13
C ALA A 168 -13.53 11.81 -12.43
N MET A 169 -13.36 11.02 -13.49
CA MET A 169 -14.29 9.96 -13.85
C MET A 169 -13.55 8.69 -14.27
N ARG A 170 -14.00 7.56 -13.74
CA ARG A 170 -13.52 6.25 -14.17
C ARG A 170 -14.39 5.76 -15.32
N VAL A 171 -13.82 5.64 -16.52
CA VAL A 171 -14.63 5.52 -17.75
C VAL A 171 -14.26 4.32 -18.62
N GLU A 172 -13.37 3.44 -18.19
CA GLU A 172 -12.93 2.27 -18.96
C GLU A 172 -14.07 1.39 -19.47
N MET A 173 -15.19 1.36 -18.74
CA MET A 173 -16.37 0.56 -19.12
C MET A 173 -16.99 0.99 -20.45
N LEU A 174 -16.78 2.23 -20.86
CA LEU A 174 -17.32 2.77 -22.12
C LEU A 174 -16.46 2.40 -23.34
N LEU A 175 -15.22 1.95 -23.13
CA LEU A 175 -14.37 1.48 -24.21
C LEU A 175 -14.79 0.07 -24.71
N TYR A 176 -15.47 -0.70 -23.86
CA TYR A 176 -15.97 -2.02 -24.28
C TYR A 176 -17.12 -1.91 -25.29
N PRO A 177 -17.23 -2.89 -26.21
CA PRO A 177 -18.43 -3.01 -27.03
C PRO A 177 -19.70 -3.02 -26.16
N ASN A 178 -20.70 -2.25 -26.55
CA ASN A 178 -22.00 -2.22 -25.88
C ASN A 178 -23.10 -2.82 -26.78
N GLY A 179 -24.24 -3.16 -26.22
CA GLY A 179 -25.38 -3.74 -26.93
C GLY A 179 -26.31 -2.74 -27.61
N ARG A 180 -25.95 -1.44 -27.68
CA ARG A 180 -26.76 -0.40 -28.29
C ARG A 180 -26.72 -0.47 -29.80
N THR A 181 -27.87 -0.22 -30.43
CA THR A 181 -28.06 -0.19 -31.89
C THR A 181 -28.38 1.20 -32.44
N ASP A 182 -28.43 2.21 -31.55
CA ASP A 182 -28.59 3.62 -31.88
C ASP A 182 -27.23 4.33 -32.05
N GLU A 183 -27.26 5.66 -32.18
CA GLU A 183 -26.10 6.52 -32.37
C GLU A 183 -25.09 6.50 -31.19
N TYR A 184 -25.38 5.79 -30.12
CA TYR A 184 -24.52 5.59 -28.94
C TYR A 184 -23.94 4.16 -28.89
N GLY A 185 -24.07 3.39 -29.97
CA GLY A 185 -23.56 2.02 -30.06
C GLY A 185 -22.71 1.75 -31.29
N GLY A 186 -22.11 0.57 -31.34
CA GLY A 186 -21.28 0.12 -32.47
C GLY A 186 -19.85 0.65 -32.44
N SER A 187 -19.51 1.68 -33.22
CA SER A 187 -18.14 2.22 -33.27
C SER A 187 -17.67 2.79 -31.92
N LEU A 188 -16.35 2.88 -31.71
CA LEU A 188 -15.78 3.47 -30.48
C LEU A 188 -16.31 4.91 -30.27
N GLU A 189 -16.28 5.75 -31.30
CA GLU A 189 -16.81 7.11 -31.26
C GLU A 189 -18.27 7.15 -30.76
N ASN A 190 -19.11 6.29 -31.29
CA ASN A 190 -20.52 6.23 -30.89
C ASN A 190 -20.64 5.80 -29.41
N ARG A 191 -19.88 4.82 -28.97
CA ARG A 191 -19.89 4.37 -27.55
C ARG A 191 -19.46 5.50 -26.60
N LEU A 192 -18.56 6.36 -27.04
CA LEU A 192 -18.03 7.49 -26.27
C LEU A 192 -18.85 8.77 -26.38
N ARG A 193 -19.74 8.86 -27.34
CA ARG A 193 -20.54 10.06 -27.66
C ARG A 193 -21.25 10.63 -26.43
N PHE A 194 -21.93 9.80 -25.66
CA PHE A 194 -22.65 10.25 -24.47
C PHE A 194 -21.74 10.86 -23.40
N LEU A 195 -20.56 10.25 -23.18
CA LEU A 195 -19.55 10.82 -22.29
C LEU A 195 -19.04 12.17 -22.82
N HIS A 196 -18.73 12.24 -24.11
CA HIS A 196 -18.24 13.48 -24.73
C HIS A 196 -19.28 14.61 -24.61
N GLU A 197 -20.55 14.34 -24.93
CA GLU A 197 -21.65 15.30 -24.78
C GLU A 197 -21.82 15.77 -23.33
N THR A 198 -21.70 14.85 -22.37
CA THR A 198 -21.73 15.17 -20.94
C THR A 198 -20.59 16.10 -20.53
N LEU A 199 -19.36 15.79 -20.94
CA LEU A 199 -18.18 16.59 -20.59
C LEU A 199 -18.15 17.93 -21.34
N ALA A 200 -18.63 17.98 -22.58
CA ALA A 200 -18.83 19.23 -23.31
C ALA A 200 -19.82 20.16 -22.56
N ALA A 201 -20.89 19.59 -21.99
CA ALA A 201 -21.83 20.35 -21.15
C ALA A 201 -21.16 20.82 -19.84
N VAL A 202 -20.29 20.01 -19.22
CA VAL A 202 -19.49 20.42 -18.05
C VAL A 202 -18.59 21.61 -18.43
N LYS A 203 -17.80 21.49 -19.49
CA LYS A 203 -16.92 22.57 -19.96
C LYS A 203 -17.69 23.83 -20.38
N GLY A 204 -18.85 23.64 -21.01
CA GLY A 204 -19.74 24.76 -21.39
C GLY A 204 -20.29 25.52 -20.20
N ARG A 205 -20.68 24.82 -19.11
CA ARG A 205 -21.27 25.44 -17.91
C ARG A 205 -20.21 26.01 -16.96
N PHE A 206 -19.09 25.31 -16.77
CA PHE A 206 -18.11 25.64 -15.71
C PHE A 206 -16.81 26.28 -16.23
N GLY A 207 -16.60 26.28 -17.54
CA GLY A 207 -15.45 26.92 -18.18
C GLY A 207 -14.20 26.05 -18.19
N LYS A 208 -13.14 26.57 -18.84
CA LYS A 208 -11.86 25.87 -19.06
C LYS A 208 -10.98 25.74 -17.81
N SER A 209 -11.25 26.54 -16.79
CA SER A 209 -10.53 26.46 -15.51
C SER A 209 -11.04 25.31 -14.61
N PHE A 210 -12.23 24.76 -14.89
CA PHE A 210 -12.76 23.60 -14.18
C PHE A 210 -12.19 22.32 -14.79
N LEU A 211 -11.37 21.62 -14.03
CA LEU A 211 -10.57 20.49 -14.51
C LEU A 211 -11.43 19.22 -14.70
N VAL A 212 -11.10 18.46 -15.73
CA VAL A 212 -11.70 17.15 -16.01
C VAL A 212 -10.58 16.13 -16.16
N GLU A 213 -10.52 15.17 -15.23
CA GLU A 213 -9.64 14.01 -15.25
C GLU A 213 -10.43 12.78 -15.68
N LEU A 214 -9.92 12.02 -16.65
CA LEU A 214 -10.47 10.73 -17.03
C LEU A 214 -9.50 9.62 -16.62
N CYS A 215 -10.01 8.51 -16.11
CA CYS A 215 -9.21 7.38 -15.66
C CYS A 215 -9.58 6.14 -16.47
N VAL A 216 -8.57 5.52 -17.09
CA VAL A 216 -8.70 4.27 -17.84
C VAL A 216 -7.50 3.34 -17.57
N ALA A 217 -7.70 2.04 -17.74
CA ALA A 217 -6.56 1.16 -17.97
C ALA A 217 -6.00 1.43 -19.37
N GLY A 218 -4.68 1.34 -19.54
CA GLY A 218 -4.05 1.62 -20.83
C GLY A 218 -4.47 0.64 -21.93
N GLU A 219 -4.78 -0.59 -21.55
CA GLU A 219 -5.39 -1.63 -22.40
C GLU A 219 -6.05 -2.70 -21.53
N GLN A 220 -7.00 -3.44 -22.09
CA GLN A 220 -7.63 -4.56 -21.41
C GLN A 220 -8.09 -5.63 -22.44
N PRO A 221 -7.16 -6.37 -23.05
CA PRO A 221 -7.47 -7.23 -24.18
C PRO A 221 -8.39 -8.41 -23.85
N ASN A 222 -8.35 -8.92 -22.63
CA ASN A 222 -9.09 -10.12 -22.22
C ASN A 222 -10.46 -9.86 -21.59
N GLY A 223 -10.94 -8.59 -21.59
CA GLY A 223 -12.21 -8.21 -20.96
C GLY A 223 -12.19 -8.40 -19.44
N TYR A 224 -12.76 -7.44 -18.72
CA TYR A 224 -12.86 -7.50 -17.25
C TYR A 224 -14.07 -8.30 -16.77
N VAL A 225 -15.09 -8.48 -17.60
CA VAL A 225 -16.39 -9.06 -17.22
C VAL A 225 -16.82 -10.14 -18.21
N GLY A 226 -16.77 -11.41 -17.77
CA GLY A 226 -17.57 -12.48 -18.34
C GLY A 226 -17.36 -12.80 -19.82
N GLY A 227 -16.13 -12.70 -20.36
CA GLY A 227 -15.85 -13.08 -21.75
C GLY A 227 -16.22 -12.03 -22.81
N ALA A 228 -16.46 -10.77 -22.38
CA ALA A 228 -16.61 -9.66 -23.32
C ALA A 228 -15.28 -9.37 -24.03
N GLN A 229 -15.34 -9.03 -25.31
CA GLN A 229 -14.18 -8.51 -26.04
C GLN A 229 -13.65 -7.27 -25.33
N GLY A 230 -12.36 -7.24 -24.98
CA GLY A 230 -11.72 -6.10 -24.35
C GLY A 230 -11.42 -4.96 -25.31
N TYR A 231 -10.53 -4.07 -24.91
CA TYR A 231 -10.02 -2.97 -25.74
C TYR A 231 -8.49 -2.96 -25.73
N THR A 232 -7.92 -2.38 -26.77
CA THR A 232 -6.47 -2.33 -27.00
C THR A 232 -5.89 -0.96 -26.68
N LEU A 233 -4.57 -0.86 -26.71
CA LEU A 233 -3.86 0.42 -26.60
C LEU A 233 -4.24 1.39 -27.74
N GLU A 234 -4.49 0.87 -28.96
CA GLU A 234 -4.97 1.67 -30.10
C GLU A 234 -6.36 2.26 -29.83
N ASP A 235 -7.25 1.49 -29.19
CA ASP A 235 -8.55 2.02 -28.74
C ASP A 235 -8.38 3.14 -27.70
N THR A 236 -7.43 3.01 -26.77
CA THR A 236 -7.11 4.03 -25.78
C THR A 236 -6.52 5.29 -26.43
N ILE A 237 -5.68 5.15 -27.45
CA ILE A 237 -5.19 6.28 -28.23
C ILE A 237 -6.32 6.98 -28.98
N ALA A 238 -7.23 6.24 -29.60
CA ALA A 238 -8.40 6.80 -30.27
C ALA A 238 -9.34 7.50 -29.26
N PHE A 239 -9.55 6.90 -28.08
CA PHE A 239 -10.29 7.50 -26.96
C PHE A 239 -9.67 8.84 -26.54
N ALA A 240 -8.36 8.87 -26.31
CA ALA A 240 -7.66 10.06 -25.86
C ALA A 240 -7.83 11.22 -26.89
N LYS A 241 -7.68 10.93 -28.19
CA LYS A 241 -7.88 11.91 -29.26
C LYS A 241 -9.32 12.41 -29.35
N TYR A 242 -10.29 11.53 -29.11
CA TYR A 242 -11.70 11.90 -29.16
C TYR A 242 -12.13 12.77 -27.96
N MET A 243 -11.44 12.64 -26.82
CA MET A 243 -11.77 13.36 -25.57
C MET A 243 -10.93 14.62 -25.32
N GLU A 244 -9.90 14.90 -26.11
CA GLU A 244 -8.92 15.98 -25.82
C GLU A 244 -9.48 17.41 -25.87
N ASP A 245 -10.67 17.63 -26.39
CA ASP A 245 -11.36 18.91 -26.40
C ASP A 245 -12.28 19.12 -25.18
N VAL A 246 -12.62 18.04 -24.44
CA VAL A 246 -13.55 18.06 -23.30
C VAL A 246 -12.93 17.56 -22.00
N ALA A 247 -11.75 16.97 -22.04
CA ALA A 247 -11.00 16.49 -20.88
C ALA A 247 -9.56 17.03 -20.88
N ASP A 248 -9.01 17.22 -19.68
CA ASP A 248 -7.70 17.85 -19.49
C ASP A 248 -6.59 16.83 -19.19
N ILE A 249 -6.91 15.83 -18.39
CA ILE A 249 -5.94 14.85 -17.87
C ILE A 249 -6.46 13.44 -18.13
N LEU A 250 -5.59 12.57 -18.60
CA LEU A 250 -5.84 11.15 -18.73
C LEU A 250 -4.94 10.36 -17.76
N GLN A 251 -5.56 9.87 -16.70
CA GLN A 251 -4.94 8.96 -15.76
C GLN A 251 -4.87 7.55 -16.36
N LEU A 252 -3.66 7.02 -16.45
CA LEU A 252 -3.35 5.73 -17.03
C LEU A 252 -2.97 4.73 -15.95
N ARG A 253 -3.70 3.62 -15.87
CA ARG A 253 -3.43 2.54 -14.91
C ARG A 253 -3.36 1.19 -15.61
N GLU A 254 -3.00 0.17 -14.84
CA GLU A 254 -3.13 -1.21 -15.27
C GLU A 254 -4.53 -1.76 -14.93
N CYS A 255 -5.03 -2.63 -15.77
CA CYS A 255 -6.28 -3.36 -15.52
C CYS A 255 -6.07 -4.49 -14.50
N ASP A 256 -4.91 -5.12 -14.54
CA ASP A 256 -4.52 -6.17 -13.61
C ASP A 256 -4.30 -5.59 -12.20
N MET A 257 -5.07 -6.09 -11.24
CA MET A 257 -4.98 -5.65 -9.84
C MET A 257 -3.57 -5.82 -9.27
N THR A 258 -2.83 -6.83 -9.69
CA THR A 258 -1.46 -7.08 -9.22
C THR A 258 -0.48 -6.03 -9.73
N LYS A 259 -0.72 -5.50 -10.91
CA LYS A 259 0.09 -4.46 -11.54
C LYS A 259 -0.38 -3.06 -11.18
N SER A 260 -1.69 -2.85 -10.99
CA SER A 260 -2.23 -1.56 -10.52
C SER A 260 -1.91 -1.29 -9.05
N HIS A 261 -1.75 -2.35 -8.25
CA HIS A 261 -1.32 -2.29 -6.85
C HIS A 261 -0.04 -3.11 -6.63
N PRO A 262 1.06 -2.75 -7.32
CA PRO A 262 2.26 -3.56 -7.34
C PRO A 262 2.81 -3.77 -5.92
N THR A 263 3.38 -4.96 -5.71
CA THR A 263 4.03 -5.40 -4.48
C THR A 263 5.49 -5.74 -4.77
N GLY A 264 6.28 -5.99 -3.76
CA GLY A 264 7.66 -6.45 -3.95
C GLY A 264 7.77 -7.75 -4.76
N PHE A 265 6.68 -8.51 -4.84
CA PHE A 265 6.60 -9.75 -5.59
C PHE A 265 6.23 -9.56 -7.07
N THR A 266 5.38 -8.57 -7.36
CA THR A 266 4.85 -8.34 -8.71
C THR A 266 5.57 -7.22 -9.47
N PHE A 267 6.50 -6.52 -8.81
CA PHE A 267 7.17 -5.34 -9.35
C PHE A 267 8.66 -5.37 -9.03
N GLN A 268 9.47 -5.15 -10.03
CA GLN A 268 10.89 -4.88 -9.85
C GLN A 268 11.18 -3.40 -9.95
N LYS A 269 12.21 -2.93 -9.24
CA LYS A 269 12.60 -1.51 -9.24
C LYS A 269 12.86 -1.03 -10.67
N GLY A 270 12.18 0.04 -11.07
CA GLY A 270 12.31 0.64 -12.41
C GLY A 270 11.33 0.10 -13.47
N GLU A 271 10.50 -0.88 -13.15
CA GLU A 271 9.51 -1.46 -14.07
C GLU A 271 8.13 -0.82 -13.89
N HIS A 272 7.90 0.35 -14.49
CA HIS A 272 6.59 1.01 -14.47
C HIS A 272 5.88 0.81 -15.81
N GLU A 273 5.05 -0.23 -15.91
CA GLU A 273 4.34 -0.56 -17.14
C GLU A 273 3.46 0.58 -17.65
N THR A 274 2.87 1.36 -16.75
CA THR A 274 1.96 2.46 -17.13
C THR A 274 2.65 3.60 -17.89
N ILE A 275 3.97 3.74 -17.78
CA ILE A 275 4.74 4.70 -18.57
C ILE A 275 4.66 4.40 -20.06
N ARG A 276 4.64 3.12 -20.48
CA ARG A 276 4.55 2.76 -21.90
C ARG A 276 3.27 3.28 -22.57
N TYR A 277 2.17 3.33 -21.82
CA TYR A 277 0.91 3.88 -22.32
C TYR A 277 1.04 5.38 -22.59
N SER A 278 1.62 6.12 -21.64
CA SER A 278 1.85 7.54 -21.79
C SER A 278 2.77 7.84 -22.98
N ILE A 279 3.88 7.09 -23.13
CA ILE A 279 4.80 7.22 -24.27
C ILE A 279 4.06 6.99 -25.60
N ALA A 280 3.21 5.95 -25.68
CA ALA A 280 2.46 5.63 -26.88
C ALA A 280 1.45 6.73 -27.26
N LEU A 281 0.72 7.26 -26.27
CA LEU A 281 -0.21 8.37 -26.49
C LEU A 281 0.52 9.62 -27.00
N LYS A 282 1.64 9.96 -26.41
CA LYS A 282 2.45 11.13 -26.82
C LYS A 282 3.03 10.92 -28.22
N ALA A 283 3.54 9.74 -28.54
CA ALA A 283 4.02 9.39 -29.88
C ALA A 283 2.91 9.46 -30.93
N ALA A 284 1.66 9.15 -30.56
CA ALA A 284 0.50 9.28 -31.42
C ALA A 284 -0.01 10.72 -31.58
N GLY A 285 0.60 11.70 -30.87
CA GLY A 285 0.26 13.12 -30.96
C GLY A 285 -1.01 13.51 -30.18
N CYS A 286 -1.41 12.73 -29.18
CA CYS A 286 -2.49 13.12 -28.26
C CYS A 286 -2.10 14.37 -27.47
N LYS A 287 -3.04 15.31 -27.31
CA LYS A 287 -2.83 16.59 -26.61
C LYS A 287 -3.29 16.55 -25.16
N ILE A 288 -4.14 15.61 -24.80
CA ILE A 288 -4.55 15.41 -23.43
C ILE A 288 -3.32 15.09 -22.56
N LEU A 289 -3.24 15.70 -21.37
CA LEU A 289 -2.10 15.48 -20.48
C LEU A 289 -2.16 14.07 -19.89
N THR A 290 -1.03 13.40 -19.82
CA THR A 290 -0.94 12.02 -19.35
C THR A 290 -0.45 11.96 -17.91
N GLU A 291 -1.14 11.15 -17.10
CA GLU A 291 -0.82 10.84 -15.71
C GLU A 291 -0.74 9.32 -15.51
N PRO A 292 0.41 8.68 -15.70
CA PRO A 292 0.59 7.28 -15.32
C PRO A 292 0.55 7.11 -13.80
N VAL A 293 -0.12 6.02 -13.35
CA VAL A 293 -0.27 5.64 -11.95
C VAL A 293 0.19 4.19 -11.77
N GLY A 294 1.03 3.92 -10.78
CA GLY A 294 1.44 2.55 -10.48
C GLY A 294 2.86 2.47 -9.91
N GLY A 295 2.98 2.53 -8.59
CA GLY A 295 4.23 2.27 -7.88
C GLY A 295 5.32 3.34 -7.97
N PHE A 296 5.06 4.49 -8.50
CA PHE A 296 6.03 5.59 -8.55
C PHE A 296 6.41 6.08 -7.16
N GLN A 297 7.72 6.18 -6.89
CA GLN A 297 8.25 6.59 -5.61
C GLN A 297 9.63 7.26 -5.69
N ASP A 298 10.53 6.78 -6.55
CA ASP A 298 11.89 7.28 -6.68
C ASP A 298 11.89 8.65 -7.38
N PRO A 299 12.31 9.73 -6.71
CA PRO A 299 12.24 11.07 -7.29
C PRO A 299 13.14 11.26 -8.51
N ASP A 300 14.32 10.62 -8.54
CA ASP A 300 15.26 10.74 -9.68
C ASP A 300 14.66 10.08 -10.94
N GLU A 301 14.01 8.94 -10.77
CA GLU A 301 13.31 8.25 -11.84
C GLU A 301 12.12 9.06 -12.36
N ILE A 302 11.28 9.57 -11.46
CA ILE A 302 10.09 10.34 -11.79
C ILE A 302 10.45 11.65 -12.49
N ASP A 303 11.46 12.38 -11.99
CA ASP A 303 11.96 13.60 -12.62
C ASP A 303 12.49 13.32 -14.03
N GLY A 304 13.18 12.17 -14.20
CA GLY A 304 13.65 11.71 -15.50
C GLY A 304 12.52 11.49 -16.50
N TYR A 305 11.43 10.84 -16.12
CA TYR A 305 10.28 10.62 -17.01
C TYR A 305 9.63 11.93 -17.47
N ILE A 306 9.48 12.90 -16.57
CA ILE A 306 8.95 14.23 -16.92
C ILE A 306 9.92 14.97 -17.83
N ARG A 307 11.21 14.98 -17.50
CA ARG A 307 12.28 15.68 -18.25
C ARG A 307 12.41 15.17 -19.68
N GLU A 308 12.27 13.85 -19.86
CA GLU A 308 12.31 13.19 -21.15
C GLU A 308 10.99 13.30 -21.94
N GLY A 309 9.97 13.94 -21.37
CA GLY A 309 8.66 14.09 -21.99
C GLY A 309 7.89 12.79 -22.15
N LYS A 310 8.21 11.76 -21.35
CA LYS A 310 7.51 10.47 -21.34
C LYS A 310 6.10 10.56 -20.76
N CYS A 311 5.88 11.50 -19.84
CA CYS A 311 4.58 11.85 -19.28
C CYS A 311 4.54 13.32 -18.89
N ASP A 312 3.35 13.83 -18.55
CA ASP A 312 3.17 15.24 -18.16
C ASP A 312 3.11 15.41 -16.65
N MET A 313 2.52 14.44 -15.97
CA MET A 313 2.34 14.37 -14.52
C MET A 313 2.51 12.93 -14.05
N ILE A 314 2.67 12.73 -12.74
CA ILE A 314 2.78 11.40 -12.12
C ILE A 314 1.80 11.28 -10.96
N GLY A 315 1.02 10.19 -10.96
CA GLY A 315 0.11 9.84 -9.89
C GLY A 315 0.78 8.95 -8.82
N MET A 316 0.87 9.46 -7.58
CA MET A 316 1.58 8.83 -6.47
C MET A 316 0.71 8.77 -5.20
N ALA A 317 0.08 7.64 -4.91
CA ALA A 317 -0.65 7.50 -3.65
C ALA A 317 0.26 7.06 -2.50
N ARG A 318 0.87 5.88 -2.63
CA ARG A 318 1.62 5.25 -1.53
C ARG A 318 2.88 6.01 -1.13
N ALA A 319 3.54 6.70 -2.05
CA ALA A 319 4.69 7.57 -1.77
C ALA A 319 4.32 8.67 -0.77
N PHE A 320 3.24 9.39 -1.03
CA PHE A 320 2.72 10.42 -0.11
C PHE A 320 2.20 9.86 1.21
N MET A 321 1.62 8.64 1.19
CA MET A 321 1.14 7.99 2.41
C MET A 321 2.27 7.56 3.33
N CYS A 322 3.39 7.07 2.80
CA CYS A 322 4.48 6.56 3.61
C CYS A 322 5.44 7.66 4.10
N ASP A 323 5.55 8.76 3.37
CA ASP A 323 6.42 9.88 3.74
C ASP A 323 5.64 11.20 3.83
N PRO A 324 5.30 11.68 5.05
CA PRO A 324 4.56 12.94 5.22
C PRO A 324 5.40 14.19 4.91
N GLU A 325 6.66 14.05 4.53
CA GLU A 325 7.55 15.13 4.11
C GLU A 325 8.13 14.93 2.69
N TYR A 326 7.50 14.07 1.88
CA TYR A 326 7.98 13.70 0.54
C TYR A 326 8.31 14.94 -0.29
N GLY A 327 7.33 15.83 -0.50
CA GLY A 327 7.53 17.05 -1.30
C GLY A 327 8.55 18.02 -0.70
N LYS A 328 8.55 18.20 0.63
CA LYS A 328 9.55 19.03 1.31
C LYS A 328 10.98 18.54 0.98
N LYS A 329 11.20 17.23 1.05
CA LYS A 329 12.51 16.62 0.71
C LYS A 329 12.90 16.87 -0.74
N LEU A 330 11.93 16.85 -1.66
CA LEU A 330 12.17 17.18 -3.07
C LEU A 330 12.60 18.65 -3.24
N TYR A 331 11.87 19.60 -2.64
CA TYR A 331 12.22 21.02 -2.70
C TYR A 331 13.59 21.32 -2.08
N GLU A 332 14.01 20.51 -1.12
CA GLU A 332 15.32 20.61 -0.48
C GLU A 332 16.42 19.80 -1.20
N GLY A 333 16.08 19.11 -2.29
CA GLY A 333 17.03 18.29 -3.07
C GLY A 333 17.47 16.99 -2.39
N ARG A 334 16.73 16.54 -1.37
CA ARG A 334 17.01 15.39 -0.50
C ARG A 334 16.16 14.16 -0.85
N GLY A 335 16.04 13.81 -2.13
CA GLY A 335 15.23 12.67 -2.56
C GLY A 335 15.69 11.33 -2.00
N GLU A 336 16.99 11.19 -1.70
CA GLU A 336 17.54 10.02 -1.01
C GLU A 336 17.02 9.83 0.41
N ASP A 337 16.46 10.88 1.03
CA ASP A 337 15.87 10.84 2.37
C ASP A 337 14.38 10.46 2.37
N VAL A 338 13.80 10.25 1.21
CA VAL A 338 12.42 9.79 1.10
C VAL A 338 12.26 8.43 1.79
N VAL A 339 11.24 8.31 2.64
CA VAL A 339 10.93 7.05 3.32
C VAL A 339 10.41 6.05 2.29
N PRO A 340 11.10 4.90 2.09
CA PRO A 340 10.67 3.94 1.09
C PRO A 340 9.41 3.18 1.52
N CYS A 341 8.47 3.03 0.60
CA CYS A 341 7.29 2.19 0.77
C CYS A 341 7.69 0.72 0.82
N LEU A 342 7.07 -0.06 1.70
CA LEU A 342 7.28 -1.52 1.76
C LEU A 342 6.51 -2.29 0.70
N TRP A 343 5.64 -1.65 -0.06
CA TRP A 343 4.79 -2.29 -1.06
C TRP A 343 3.89 -3.41 -0.50
N CYS A 344 3.62 -3.35 0.80
CA CYS A 344 2.87 -4.35 1.55
C CYS A 344 1.34 -4.23 1.43
N ASN A 345 0.84 -3.22 0.74
CA ASN A 345 -0.58 -2.91 0.54
C ASN A 345 -1.44 -2.78 1.82
N LYS A 346 -0.84 -2.72 3.01
CA LYS A 346 -1.60 -2.56 4.27
C LYS A 346 -2.40 -1.25 4.34
N CYS A 347 -1.94 -0.20 3.65
CA CYS A 347 -2.67 1.07 3.54
C CYS A 347 -3.88 1.00 2.60
N HIS A 348 -3.95 0.01 1.71
CA HIS A 348 -5.10 -0.17 0.81
C HIS A 348 -6.36 -0.63 1.57
N GLY A 349 -6.24 -0.89 2.85
CA GLY A 349 -7.32 -1.22 3.75
C GLY A 349 -8.03 -2.49 3.34
N THR A 350 -8.01 -3.47 4.17
CA THR A 350 -8.81 -4.63 3.91
C THR A 350 -10.27 -4.28 4.14
N MET A 351 -11.08 -4.49 3.15
CA MET A 351 -12.53 -4.47 3.29
C MET A 351 -13.05 -5.43 4.37
N SER A 352 -12.19 -6.25 4.95
CA SER A 352 -12.48 -7.24 5.98
C SER A 352 -11.74 -7.05 7.31
N ALA A 353 -10.78 -6.10 7.41
CA ALA A 353 -10.08 -5.90 8.68
C ALA A 353 -10.95 -5.13 9.68
N PRO A 354 -11.11 -5.65 10.90
CA PRO A 354 -11.88 -4.98 11.96
C PRO A 354 -11.13 -3.75 12.55
N TYR A 355 -9.95 -3.42 12.05
CA TYR A 355 -9.08 -2.39 12.59
C TYR A 355 -8.74 -1.35 11.53
N MET A 356 -8.46 -0.12 11.99
CA MET A 356 -7.88 0.91 11.15
C MET A 356 -6.54 0.42 10.58
N THR A 357 -6.43 0.40 9.28
CA THR A 357 -5.19 0.06 8.59
C THR A 357 -4.38 1.33 8.37
N PHE A 358 -3.12 1.30 8.79
CA PHE A 358 -2.19 2.43 8.63
C PHE A 358 -1.05 2.01 7.72
N CYS A 359 -0.27 2.98 7.25
CA CYS A 359 0.99 2.69 6.61
C CYS A 359 1.94 1.98 7.58
N SER A 360 2.64 0.95 7.10
CA SER A 360 3.59 0.20 7.92
C SER A 360 4.80 1.01 8.36
N VAL A 361 5.17 2.05 7.62
CA VAL A 361 6.39 2.85 7.90
C VAL A 361 6.09 4.28 8.37
N ASN A 362 4.86 4.77 8.18
CA ASN A 362 4.44 6.09 8.65
C ASN A 362 3.64 5.99 9.96
N PRO A 363 4.25 6.21 11.13
CA PRO A 363 3.61 6.02 12.43
C PRO A 363 2.55 7.06 12.76
N ILE A 364 2.56 8.23 12.11
CA ILE A 364 1.62 9.33 12.40
C ILE A 364 0.35 9.28 11.55
N GLN A 365 0.30 8.41 10.55
CA GLN A 365 -0.88 8.30 9.70
C GLN A 365 -2.12 7.95 10.54
N GLY A 366 -3.21 8.68 10.34
CA GLY A 366 -4.46 8.55 11.09
C GLY A 366 -4.48 9.23 12.47
N ILE A 367 -3.34 9.69 12.98
CA ILE A 367 -3.26 10.44 14.26
C ILE A 367 -2.58 11.80 14.13
N ALA A 368 -2.20 12.20 12.92
CA ALA A 368 -1.47 13.46 12.68
C ALA A 368 -2.17 14.67 13.31
N HIS A 369 -3.51 14.73 13.24
CA HIS A 369 -4.35 15.78 13.82
C HIS A 369 -4.29 15.84 15.36
N LYS A 370 -3.81 14.78 16.02
CA LYS A 370 -3.73 14.70 17.50
C LYS A 370 -2.30 14.76 18.02
N ILE A 371 -1.31 14.48 17.19
CA ILE A 371 0.05 14.24 17.69
C ILE A 371 0.61 15.42 18.49
N GLY A 372 0.37 16.65 18.04
CA GLY A 372 0.79 17.86 18.73
C GLY A 372 0.06 18.14 20.05
N LYS A 373 -1.04 17.40 20.32
CA LYS A 373 -1.79 17.48 21.58
C LYS A 373 -1.49 16.29 22.51
N MET A 374 -0.86 15.24 21.99
CA MET A 374 -0.58 14.00 22.73
C MET A 374 0.79 13.97 23.36
N VAL A 375 1.72 14.80 22.89
CA VAL A 375 3.10 14.85 23.35
C VAL A 375 3.55 16.28 23.57
N ASP A 376 4.45 16.48 24.54
CA ASP A 376 5.05 17.78 24.78
C ASP A 376 5.88 18.22 23.58
N GLN A 377 5.69 19.47 23.15
CA GLN A 377 6.42 20.05 22.02
C GLN A 377 7.86 20.39 22.42
N GLU A 378 8.05 20.87 23.64
CA GLU A 378 9.35 21.18 24.20
C GLU A 378 9.99 19.94 24.82
N THR A 379 11.28 19.74 24.53
CA THR A 379 12.03 18.57 24.99
C THR A 379 13.38 19.02 25.54
N THR A 380 13.64 18.69 26.80
CA THR A 380 15.00 18.82 27.35
C THR A 380 15.88 17.70 26.79
N PRO A 381 17.00 18.02 26.13
CA PRO A 381 17.93 17.00 25.62
C PRO A 381 18.36 16.03 26.72
N LYS A 382 18.33 14.75 26.43
CA LYS A 382 18.73 13.65 27.31
C LYS A 382 19.76 12.76 26.64
N LYS A 383 20.53 12.07 27.42
CA LYS A 383 21.38 10.99 26.98
C LYS A 383 20.57 9.69 26.94
N VAL A 384 20.32 9.19 25.74
CA VAL A 384 19.41 8.05 25.50
C VAL A 384 20.19 6.84 25.01
N ALA A 385 19.94 5.69 25.63
CA ALA A 385 20.41 4.40 25.13
C ALA A 385 19.27 3.68 24.41
N VAL A 386 19.54 3.18 23.22
CA VAL A 386 18.66 2.26 22.49
C VAL A 386 19.35 0.89 22.41
N ILE A 387 18.66 -0.15 22.85
CA ILE A 387 19.21 -1.50 22.93
C ILE A 387 18.59 -2.36 21.84
N GLY A 388 19.40 -2.78 20.86
CA GLY A 388 19.01 -3.55 19.69
C GLY A 388 18.94 -2.72 18.41
N GLY A 389 19.69 -3.14 17.39
CA GLY A 389 19.81 -2.52 16.07
C GLY A 389 18.82 -3.04 15.03
N GLY A 390 17.71 -3.64 15.48
CA GLY A 390 16.60 -4.00 14.61
C GLY A 390 15.83 -2.78 14.11
N PRO A 391 14.83 -2.95 13.20
CA PRO A 391 14.10 -1.84 12.59
C PRO A 391 13.41 -0.94 13.61
N VAL A 392 12.91 -1.51 14.69
CA VAL A 392 12.22 -0.76 15.77
C VAL A 392 13.22 0.09 16.56
N GLY A 393 14.36 -0.50 16.95
CA GLY A 393 15.41 0.24 17.65
C GLY A 393 16.01 1.35 16.80
N MET A 394 16.31 1.09 15.53
CA MET A 394 16.79 2.11 14.59
C MET A 394 15.78 3.25 14.43
N LYS A 395 14.47 2.94 14.26
CA LYS A 395 13.42 3.97 14.16
C LYS A 395 13.31 4.80 15.43
N ALA A 396 13.37 4.16 16.60
CA ALA A 396 13.33 4.85 17.89
C ALA A 396 14.54 5.78 18.09
N ALA A 397 15.73 5.30 17.70
CA ALA A 397 16.97 6.10 17.76
C ALA A 397 16.88 7.33 16.84
N ILE A 398 16.39 7.15 15.61
CA ILE A 398 16.19 8.26 14.65
C ILE A 398 15.25 9.30 15.24
N VAL A 399 14.06 8.90 15.72
CA VAL A 399 13.05 9.84 16.27
C VAL A 399 13.60 10.57 17.51
N ALA A 400 14.29 9.86 18.39
CA ALA A 400 14.91 10.48 19.57
C ALA A 400 15.99 11.51 19.18
N ALA A 401 16.84 11.19 18.21
CA ALA A 401 17.87 12.10 17.71
C ALA A 401 17.26 13.33 17.00
N GLU A 402 16.21 13.14 16.19
CA GLU A 402 15.45 14.24 15.55
C GLU A 402 14.79 15.17 16.57
N ARG A 403 14.51 14.68 17.77
CA ARG A 403 14.03 15.50 18.91
C ARG A 403 15.16 16.20 19.69
N GLY A 404 16.40 16.03 19.30
CA GLY A 404 17.57 16.69 19.90
C GLY A 404 18.23 15.94 21.06
N HIS A 405 17.88 14.67 21.29
CA HIS A 405 18.54 13.84 22.30
C HIS A 405 19.93 13.35 21.83
N ASP A 406 20.86 13.13 22.77
CA ASP A 406 22.15 12.45 22.52
C ASP A 406 21.93 10.94 22.57
N VAL A 407 21.84 10.31 21.39
CA VAL A 407 21.44 8.91 21.25
C VAL A 407 22.62 7.99 20.97
N THR A 408 22.74 6.92 21.77
CA THR A 408 23.64 5.80 21.50
C THR A 408 22.83 4.52 21.33
N LEU A 409 22.99 3.86 20.18
CA LEU A 409 22.41 2.55 19.90
C LEU A 409 23.46 1.46 20.13
N PHE A 410 23.09 0.43 20.89
CA PHE A 410 23.90 -0.75 21.16
C PHE A 410 23.36 -1.95 20.38
N GLU A 411 24.22 -2.62 19.61
CA GLU A 411 23.91 -3.84 18.88
C GLU A 411 24.95 -4.91 19.22
N LYS A 412 24.49 -6.08 19.68
CA LYS A 412 25.37 -7.19 20.09
C LYS A 412 26.04 -7.91 18.94
N THR A 413 25.45 -7.82 17.74
CA THR A 413 25.99 -8.44 16.52
C THR A 413 26.88 -7.47 15.73
N ASN A 414 27.48 -7.96 14.66
CA ASN A 414 28.27 -7.15 13.72
C ASN A 414 27.45 -6.57 12.56
N TYR A 415 26.10 -6.60 12.63
CA TYR A 415 25.20 -6.09 11.60
C TYR A 415 23.99 -5.38 12.19
N LEU A 416 23.41 -4.46 11.41
CA LEU A 416 22.15 -3.77 11.71
C LEU A 416 21.02 -4.35 10.87
N GLY A 417 19.80 -4.18 11.35
CA GLY A 417 18.59 -4.61 10.64
C GLY A 417 17.80 -5.71 11.36
N GLY A 418 18.39 -6.38 12.34
CA GLY A 418 17.74 -7.47 13.06
C GLY A 418 17.14 -8.49 12.09
N GLN A 419 15.86 -8.83 12.23
CA GLN A 419 15.21 -9.80 11.35
C GLN A 419 15.06 -9.32 9.89
N LEU A 420 15.14 -8.02 9.59
CA LEU A 420 15.10 -7.54 8.20
C LEU A 420 16.34 -7.94 7.37
N ILE A 421 17.40 -8.45 7.98
CA ILE A 421 18.57 -8.99 7.27
C ILE A 421 18.18 -10.07 6.26
N HIS A 422 17.10 -10.82 6.50
CA HIS A 422 16.60 -11.85 5.58
C HIS A 422 16.20 -11.28 4.21
N SER A 423 15.88 -9.99 4.15
CA SER A 423 15.57 -9.29 2.91
C SER A 423 16.78 -9.13 1.97
N ASP A 424 18.00 -9.35 2.44
CA ASP A 424 19.19 -9.29 1.60
C ASP A 424 19.35 -10.51 0.67
N TYR A 425 18.63 -11.58 0.97
CA TYR A 425 18.74 -12.88 0.28
C TYR A 425 17.58 -13.18 -0.66
N SER A 426 16.43 -12.54 -0.50
CA SER A 426 15.21 -12.84 -1.26
C SER A 426 14.87 -11.73 -2.25
N SER A 427 14.69 -12.08 -3.52
CA SER A 427 14.42 -11.14 -4.61
C SER A 427 13.15 -10.32 -4.37
N PHE A 428 12.08 -10.96 -3.94
CA PHE A 428 10.78 -10.30 -3.70
C PHE A 428 10.71 -9.48 -2.40
N LYS A 429 11.75 -9.56 -1.54
CA LYS A 429 11.87 -8.75 -0.32
C LYS A 429 12.66 -7.46 -0.51
N TRP A 430 12.99 -7.09 -1.75
CA TRP A 430 13.73 -5.85 -2.04
C TRP A 430 13.15 -4.57 -1.38
N PRO A 431 11.81 -4.43 -1.17
CA PRO A 431 11.32 -3.23 -0.49
C PRO A 431 11.68 -3.20 1.00
N LEU A 432 11.75 -4.37 1.65
CA LEU A 432 12.21 -4.48 3.04
C LEU A 432 13.70 -4.17 3.16
N LYS A 433 14.49 -4.64 2.18
CA LYS A 433 15.91 -4.29 2.08
C LYS A 433 16.10 -2.77 1.93
N ASN A 434 15.38 -2.13 1.01
CA ASN A 434 15.43 -0.68 0.85
C ASN A 434 15.09 0.06 2.13
N PHE A 435 14.09 -0.39 2.87
CA PHE A 435 13.70 0.22 4.13
C PHE A 435 14.76 0.02 5.23
N LYS A 436 15.35 -1.17 5.33
CA LYS A 436 16.47 -1.44 6.24
C LYS A 436 17.64 -0.50 5.93
N ASP A 437 18.06 -0.43 4.67
CA ASP A 437 19.18 0.39 4.23
C ASP A 437 18.90 1.90 4.45
N TYR A 438 17.64 2.33 4.26
CA TYR A 438 17.20 3.68 4.61
C TYR A 438 17.36 3.97 6.11
N LEU A 439 16.90 3.07 7.00
CA LEU A 439 17.04 3.27 8.45
C LEU A 439 18.50 3.38 8.88
N ILE A 440 19.37 2.51 8.34
CA ILE A 440 20.81 2.53 8.63
C ILE A 440 21.42 3.88 8.20
N ARG A 441 21.15 4.31 6.97
CA ARG A 441 21.64 5.59 6.46
C ARG A 441 21.10 6.77 7.29
N ARG A 442 19.81 6.76 7.60
CA ARG A 442 19.17 7.85 8.35
C ARG A 442 19.71 8.01 9.76
N MET A 443 20.05 6.92 10.46
CA MET A 443 20.72 7.01 11.76
C MET A 443 22.02 7.81 11.68
N GLY A 444 22.85 7.55 10.66
CA GLY A 444 24.10 8.30 10.46
C GLY A 444 23.85 9.80 10.20
N GLN A 445 22.85 10.12 9.39
CA GLN A 445 22.49 11.51 9.06
C GLN A 445 21.99 12.32 10.26
N VAL A 446 21.26 11.69 11.19
CA VAL A 446 20.76 12.37 12.40
C VAL A 446 21.73 12.29 13.60
N GLY A 447 22.92 11.71 13.39
CA GLY A 447 23.99 11.70 14.40
C GLY A 447 23.84 10.66 15.50
N VAL A 448 23.11 9.56 15.27
CA VAL A 448 23.06 8.44 16.22
C VAL A 448 24.42 7.77 16.33
N LYS A 449 24.93 7.62 17.56
CA LYS A 449 26.16 6.90 17.86
C LYS A 449 25.87 5.41 17.89
N VAL A 450 26.42 4.63 16.97
CA VAL A 450 26.19 3.18 16.90
C VAL A 450 27.38 2.44 17.50
N ARG A 451 27.12 1.52 18.44
CA ARG A 451 28.08 0.60 19.02
C ARG A 451 27.73 -0.83 18.65
N MET A 452 28.43 -1.31 17.63
CA MET A 452 28.33 -2.69 17.15
C MET A 452 29.10 -3.64 18.06
N GLU A 453 28.81 -4.95 17.98
CA GLU A 453 29.47 -6.01 18.74
C GLU A 453 29.56 -5.67 20.24
N THR A 454 28.50 -4.95 20.73
CA THR A 454 28.45 -4.46 22.09
C THR A 454 27.12 -4.86 22.74
N GLU A 455 27.19 -5.88 23.57
CA GLU A 455 26.04 -6.26 24.40
C GLU A 455 25.85 -5.23 25.52
N ALA A 456 24.66 -4.64 25.56
CA ALA A 456 24.32 -3.68 26.60
C ALA A 456 24.17 -4.41 27.95
N THR A 457 24.77 -3.83 29.01
CA THR A 457 24.60 -4.31 30.38
C THR A 457 24.19 -3.17 31.30
N ALA A 458 23.59 -3.50 32.45
CA ALA A 458 23.21 -2.52 33.46
C ALA A 458 24.39 -1.62 33.87
N GLN A 459 25.56 -2.25 34.07
CA GLN A 459 26.81 -1.52 34.45
C GLN A 459 27.26 -0.57 33.34
N LEU A 460 27.21 -0.99 32.08
CA LEU A 460 27.55 -0.15 30.93
C LEU A 460 26.67 1.09 30.85
N LEU A 461 25.34 0.91 31.05
CA LEU A 461 24.39 2.00 30.99
C LEU A 461 24.55 2.99 32.16
N GLN A 462 24.75 2.49 33.37
CA GLN A 462 24.99 3.32 34.55
C GLN A 462 26.32 4.12 34.42
N ALA A 463 27.39 3.44 34.04
CA ALA A 463 28.69 4.08 33.80
C ALA A 463 28.64 5.10 32.65
N GLY A 464 27.78 4.86 31.66
CA GLY A 464 27.55 5.78 30.56
C GLY A 464 26.76 7.04 30.90
N GLY A 465 26.10 7.11 32.06
CA GLY A 465 25.30 8.26 32.48
C GLY A 465 24.06 8.48 31.60
N PHE A 466 23.43 7.41 31.16
CA PHE A 466 22.17 7.49 30.39
C PHE A 466 21.01 7.85 31.30
N GLU A 467 20.09 8.65 30.79
CA GLU A 467 18.89 9.15 31.47
C GLU A 467 17.61 8.46 31.00
N ALA A 468 17.67 7.84 29.82
CA ALA A 468 16.56 7.09 29.25
C ALA A 468 17.07 5.84 28.49
N VAL A 469 16.25 4.77 28.52
CA VAL A 469 16.51 3.51 27.82
C VAL A 469 15.29 3.08 27.02
N LEU A 470 15.51 2.78 25.75
CA LEU A 470 14.54 2.13 24.86
C LEU A 470 15.05 0.71 24.56
N ALA A 471 14.44 -0.30 25.19
CA ALA A 471 14.82 -1.70 25.03
C ALA A 471 14.05 -2.32 23.83
N ALA A 472 14.76 -2.54 22.73
CA ALA A 472 14.26 -3.12 21.47
C ALA A 472 14.93 -4.47 21.20
N THR A 473 14.98 -5.35 22.21
CA THR A 473 15.69 -6.64 22.18
C THR A 473 15.03 -7.67 21.24
N GLY A 474 13.83 -7.36 20.70
CA GLY A 474 13.16 -8.15 19.68
C GLY A 474 12.57 -9.44 20.20
N ALA A 475 12.54 -10.46 19.33
CA ALA A 475 12.02 -11.78 19.64
C ALA A 475 12.90 -12.86 19.02
N THR A 476 12.87 -14.06 19.59
CA THR A 476 13.57 -15.26 19.10
C THR A 476 12.61 -16.25 18.49
N PRO A 477 13.01 -17.03 17.46
CA PRO A 477 12.16 -18.06 16.90
C PRO A 477 11.68 -19.07 17.95
N ASN A 478 10.41 -19.38 17.92
CA ASN A 478 9.84 -20.42 18.77
C ASN A 478 10.03 -21.79 18.12
N VAL A 479 10.66 -22.71 18.83
CA VAL A 479 10.70 -24.13 18.45
C VAL A 479 9.63 -24.88 19.22
N PRO A 480 8.60 -25.40 18.54
CA PRO A 480 7.49 -26.09 19.21
C PRO A 480 7.97 -27.31 19.98
N ASN A 481 7.26 -27.64 21.05
CA ASN A 481 7.57 -28.83 21.85
C ASN A 481 7.01 -30.10 21.17
N ILE A 482 7.69 -30.52 20.07
CA ILE A 482 7.34 -31.73 19.32
C ILE A 482 8.37 -32.81 19.65
N PRO A 483 7.95 -34.05 19.98
CA PRO A 483 8.85 -35.16 20.21
C PRO A 483 9.84 -35.36 19.05
N GLY A 484 11.10 -35.55 19.39
CA GLY A 484 12.18 -35.80 18.45
C GLY A 484 12.97 -34.55 18.00
N LEU A 485 12.44 -33.33 18.19
CA LEU A 485 13.16 -32.09 17.84
C LEU A 485 14.30 -31.73 18.81
N ARG A 486 14.26 -32.24 20.04
CA ARG A 486 15.24 -31.90 21.07
C ARG A 486 16.03 -33.14 21.49
N ASP A 487 17.25 -32.90 21.93
CA ASP A 487 18.11 -33.90 22.54
C ASP A 487 17.71 -34.17 24.01
N GLU A 488 18.42 -35.07 24.66
CA GLU A 488 18.22 -35.44 26.08
C GLU A 488 18.47 -34.26 27.07
N ASN A 489 19.18 -33.24 26.65
CA ASN A 489 19.43 -32.00 27.40
C ASN A 489 18.39 -30.93 27.15
N GLY A 490 17.36 -31.21 26.31
CA GLY A 490 16.32 -30.25 25.92
C GLY A 490 16.75 -29.25 24.87
N GLN A 491 17.94 -29.37 24.29
CA GLN A 491 18.45 -28.49 23.22
C GLN A 491 17.89 -28.94 21.87
N VAL A 492 17.57 -27.96 21.00
CA VAL A 492 17.17 -28.27 19.62
C VAL A 492 18.34 -28.94 18.92
N LYS A 493 18.07 -30.07 18.28
CA LYS A 493 19.09 -30.80 17.54
C LYS A 493 19.58 -29.97 16.35
N PRO A 494 20.88 -29.93 16.07
CA PRO A 494 21.48 -29.02 15.08
C PRO A 494 21.05 -29.29 13.63
N GLU A 495 20.49 -30.47 13.36
CA GLU A 495 19.92 -30.80 12.05
C GLU A 495 18.60 -30.07 11.74
N TYR A 496 17.90 -29.53 12.78
CA TYR A 496 16.65 -28.81 12.60
C TYR A 496 16.86 -27.31 12.67
N LYS A 497 16.71 -26.63 11.55
CA LYS A 497 16.82 -25.18 11.45
C LYS A 497 15.45 -24.52 11.55
N VAL A 498 15.40 -23.32 12.11
CA VAL A 498 14.21 -22.47 11.97
C VAL A 498 14.22 -21.75 10.63
N CYS A 499 13.07 -21.41 10.09
CA CYS A 499 12.94 -20.75 8.78
C CYS A 499 13.87 -19.54 8.61
N LEU A 500 14.07 -18.76 9.67
CA LEU A 500 14.93 -17.57 9.60
C LEU A 500 16.42 -17.88 9.46
N GLU A 501 16.88 -19.06 9.86
CA GLU A 501 18.28 -19.50 9.74
C GLU A 501 18.62 -20.04 8.35
N VAL A 502 17.62 -20.21 7.49
CA VAL A 502 17.78 -20.78 6.15
C VAL A 502 18.32 -19.76 5.15
N TYR A 503 17.99 -18.48 5.34
CA TYR A 503 18.38 -17.43 4.39
C TYR A 503 19.91 -17.25 4.34
N GLY A 504 20.48 -17.41 3.14
CA GLY A 504 21.91 -17.43 2.90
C GLY A 504 22.60 -18.77 3.20
N HIS A 505 21.85 -19.75 3.72
CA HIS A 505 22.33 -21.10 4.09
C HIS A 505 21.52 -22.23 3.42
N GLN A 506 20.72 -21.91 2.39
CA GLN A 506 19.86 -22.88 1.69
C GLN A 506 20.64 -24.05 1.10
N GLN A 507 21.90 -23.85 0.71
CA GLN A 507 22.79 -24.89 0.17
C GLN A 507 23.13 -26.00 1.18
N GLU A 508 22.85 -25.78 2.48
CA GLU A 508 23.04 -26.80 3.52
C GLU A 508 21.84 -27.76 3.63
N LEU A 509 20.74 -27.47 2.91
CA LEU A 509 19.55 -28.28 2.88
C LEU A 509 19.56 -29.23 1.69
N GLY A 510 18.89 -30.36 1.82
CA GLY A 510 18.64 -31.27 0.69
C GLY A 510 17.59 -30.72 -0.28
N HIS A 511 17.32 -31.45 -1.36
CA HIS A 511 16.44 -31.00 -2.44
C HIS A 511 14.98 -30.86 -1.94
N HIS A 512 14.44 -31.88 -1.24
CA HIS A 512 13.08 -31.86 -0.71
C HIS A 512 13.08 -31.46 0.76
N VAL A 513 12.54 -30.30 1.07
CA VAL A 513 12.49 -29.70 2.42
C VAL A 513 11.08 -29.80 3.00
N ILE A 514 10.96 -30.36 4.20
CA ILE A 514 9.70 -30.37 4.95
C ILE A 514 9.70 -29.17 5.90
N CYS A 515 8.71 -28.30 5.78
CA CYS A 515 8.53 -27.15 6.68
C CYS A 515 7.36 -27.43 7.66
N VAL A 516 7.67 -27.51 8.94
CA VAL A 516 6.66 -27.64 10.00
C VAL A 516 6.16 -26.24 10.38
N GLY A 517 5.01 -25.88 9.83
CA GLY A 517 4.36 -24.57 9.94
C GLY A 517 3.86 -24.07 8.58
N GLY A 518 2.84 -23.20 8.60
CA GLY A 518 2.21 -22.66 7.38
C GLY A 518 1.89 -21.16 7.51
N SER A 519 2.62 -20.45 8.37
CA SER A 519 2.50 -18.99 8.55
C SER A 519 3.06 -18.20 7.35
N GLU A 520 2.86 -16.89 7.36
CA GLU A 520 3.47 -15.97 6.38
C GLU A 520 4.99 -16.22 6.24
N THR A 521 5.72 -16.36 7.35
CA THR A 521 7.16 -16.64 7.34
C THR A 521 7.50 -17.98 6.69
N ALA A 522 6.70 -19.03 6.96
CA ALA A 522 6.91 -20.36 6.36
C ALA A 522 6.80 -20.30 4.85
N ILE A 523 5.78 -19.61 4.34
CA ILE A 523 5.54 -19.47 2.90
C ILE A 523 6.60 -18.64 2.22
N GLU A 524 6.99 -17.51 2.82
CA GLU A 524 8.09 -16.70 2.28
C GLU A 524 9.41 -17.49 2.20
N THR A 525 9.68 -18.31 3.22
CA THR A 525 10.85 -19.20 3.21
C THR A 525 10.71 -20.30 2.14
N ALA A 526 9.51 -20.88 1.98
CA ALA A 526 9.27 -21.86 0.92
C ALA A 526 9.47 -21.28 -0.48
N MET A 527 8.98 -20.05 -0.72
CA MET A 527 9.20 -19.35 -1.99
C MET A 527 10.68 -19.06 -2.23
N TYR A 528 11.42 -18.59 -1.22
CA TYR A 528 12.86 -18.40 -1.29
C TYR A 528 13.61 -19.70 -1.62
N LEU A 529 13.25 -20.80 -0.98
CA LEU A 529 13.83 -22.12 -1.25
C LEU A 529 13.51 -22.59 -2.67
N ALA A 530 12.28 -22.41 -3.14
CA ALA A 530 11.87 -22.77 -4.49
C ALA A 530 12.63 -21.95 -5.56
N GLU A 531 12.87 -20.64 -5.33
CA GLU A 531 13.74 -19.82 -6.19
C GLU A 531 15.18 -20.35 -6.25
N ASN A 532 15.61 -21.10 -5.24
CA ASN A 532 16.93 -21.72 -5.17
C ASN A 532 16.96 -23.22 -5.53
N GLY A 533 15.87 -23.72 -6.14
CA GLY A 533 15.82 -25.07 -6.71
C GLY A 533 15.42 -26.18 -5.73
N HIS A 534 14.80 -25.85 -4.59
CA HIS A 534 14.28 -26.85 -3.65
C HIS A 534 12.79 -27.10 -3.87
N GLU A 535 12.33 -28.31 -3.57
CA GLU A 535 10.91 -28.61 -3.37
C GLU A 535 10.57 -28.46 -1.89
N VAL A 536 9.41 -27.88 -1.57
CA VAL A 536 9.01 -27.61 -0.18
C VAL A 536 7.61 -28.15 0.11
N THR A 537 7.50 -29.00 1.13
CA THR A 537 6.22 -29.42 1.68
C THR A 537 5.96 -28.74 3.01
N LEU A 538 4.91 -27.91 3.07
CA LEU A 538 4.48 -27.20 4.27
C LEU A 538 3.41 -28.01 5.01
N LEU A 539 3.59 -28.23 6.32
CA LEU A 539 2.57 -28.84 7.17
C LEU A 539 1.97 -27.79 8.11
N THR A 540 0.67 -27.63 8.06
CA THR A 540 -0.03 -26.70 8.95
C THR A 540 -1.29 -27.31 9.56
N ARG A 541 -1.56 -27.00 10.83
CA ARG A 541 -2.81 -27.32 11.51
C ARG A 541 -3.98 -26.45 11.04
N GLN A 542 -3.70 -25.40 10.29
CA GLN A 542 -4.71 -24.52 9.72
C GLN A 542 -5.35 -25.17 8.48
N ASP A 543 -6.55 -24.73 8.15
CA ASP A 543 -7.29 -25.09 6.94
C ASP A 543 -6.83 -24.33 5.69
N GLU A 544 -5.88 -23.38 5.85
CA GLU A 544 -5.33 -22.53 4.79
C GLU A 544 -3.88 -22.17 5.11
N LEU A 545 -3.05 -22.04 4.08
CA LEU A 545 -1.70 -21.48 4.19
C LEU A 545 -1.77 -19.97 4.32
N ALA A 546 -0.87 -19.38 5.12
CA ALA A 546 -0.81 -17.94 5.40
C ALA A 546 -2.13 -17.34 5.91
N LYS A 547 -2.92 -18.10 6.66
CA LYS A 547 -4.21 -17.68 7.21
C LYS A 547 -4.14 -16.40 8.06
N ASP A 548 -2.98 -16.10 8.62
CA ASP A 548 -2.67 -14.90 9.39
C ASP A 548 -2.32 -13.68 8.50
N ALA A 549 -2.07 -13.90 7.21
CA ALA A 549 -1.76 -12.83 6.28
C ALA A 549 -2.99 -11.96 5.96
N SER A 550 -2.76 -10.67 5.72
CA SER A 550 -3.83 -9.77 5.27
C SER A 550 -4.36 -10.19 3.89
N HIS A 551 -5.68 -10.15 3.71
CA HIS A 551 -6.36 -10.52 2.46
C HIS A 551 -5.83 -9.79 1.20
N LEU A 552 -5.30 -8.56 1.34
CA LEU A 552 -4.62 -7.80 0.28
C LEU A 552 -3.10 -7.85 0.39
N HIS A 553 -2.57 -8.74 1.22
CA HIS A 553 -1.14 -8.91 1.33
C HIS A 553 -0.57 -9.51 0.03
N TYR A 554 0.68 -9.14 -0.32
CA TYR A 554 1.33 -9.60 -1.54
C TYR A 554 1.41 -11.14 -1.67
N ILE A 555 1.33 -11.87 -0.54
CA ILE A 555 1.30 -13.33 -0.55
C ILE A 555 -0.04 -13.88 -1.03
N THR A 556 -1.15 -13.23 -0.66
CA THR A 556 -2.51 -13.75 -0.90
C THR A 556 -3.14 -13.28 -2.20
N MET A 557 -2.64 -12.18 -2.80
CA MET A 557 -3.16 -11.62 -4.06
C MET A 557 -1.99 -11.19 -4.95
N ALA A 558 -1.19 -12.15 -5.38
CA ALA A 558 0.07 -11.83 -6.03
C ALA A 558 0.03 -11.91 -7.56
N TRP A 559 -0.88 -12.67 -8.15
CA TRP A 559 -0.96 -12.82 -9.59
C TRP A 559 -2.36 -13.23 -10.06
N VAL A 560 -2.63 -13.02 -11.35
CA VAL A 560 -3.85 -13.51 -12.00
C VAL A 560 -3.58 -14.88 -12.57
N LYS A 561 -4.26 -15.89 -12.04
CA LYS A 561 -4.24 -17.26 -12.56
C LYS A 561 -5.41 -17.44 -13.50
N THR A 562 -5.15 -17.97 -14.68
CA THR A 562 -6.18 -18.33 -15.65
C THR A 562 -6.35 -19.84 -15.66
N GLU A 563 -7.53 -20.32 -15.32
CA GLU A 563 -7.88 -21.72 -15.32
C GLU A 563 -8.08 -22.26 -16.76
N PRO A 564 -8.02 -23.59 -16.97
CA PRO A 564 -8.19 -24.17 -18.31
C PRO A 564 -9.53 -23.85 -18.98
N ASP A 565 -10.55 -23.49 -18.20
CA ASP A 565 -11.86 -23.07 -18.71
C ASP A 565 -11.94 -21.58 -19.10
N GLY A 566 -10.81 -20.86 -19.02
CA GLY A 566 -10.67 -19.44 -19.39
C GLY A 566 -11.07 -18.46 -18.29
N ARG A 567 -11.52 -18.92 -17.12
CA ARG A 567 -11.79 -18.05 -15.97
C ARG A 567 -10.49 -17.60 -15.32
N SER A 568 -10.43 -16.34 -14.95
CA SER A 568 -9.27 -15.76 -14.24
C SER A 568 -9.66 -15.32 -12.83
N HIS A 569 -8.80 -15.60 -11.88
CA HIS A 569 -8.94 -15.17 -10.49
C HIS A 569 -7.59 -14.77 -9.89
N MET A 570 -7.63 -14.06 -8.78
CA MET A 570 -6.43 -13.73 -8.01
C MET A 570 -5.95 -14.97 -7.26
N ALA A 571 -4.67 -15.26 -7.38
CA ALA A 571 -4.03 -16.41 -6.72
C ALA A 571 -2.89 -15.96 -5.79
N PRO A 572 -2.59 -16.76 -4.75
CA PRO A 572 -1.46 -16.53 -3.86
C PRO A 572 -0.11 -16.61 -4.61
N ALA A 573 0.89 -15.88 -4.11
CA ALA A 573 2.22 -15.84 -4.71
C ALA A 573 2.86 -17.22 -4.83
N TRP A 574 2.72 -18.04 -3.79
CA TRP A 574 3.35 -19.35 -3.72
C TRP A 574 2.83 -20.36 -4.75
N GLU A 575 1.62 -20.18 -5.28
CA GLU A 575 1.07 -21.03 -6.34
C GLU A 575 1.79 -20.89 -7.70
N LYS A 576 2.68 -19.91 -7.86
CA LYS A 576 3.57 -19.80 -9.00
C LYS A 576 4.67 -20.87 -9.01
N TYR A 577 4.95 -21.47 -7.87
CA TYR A 577 6.06 -22.40 -7.69
C TYR A 577 5.54 -23.84 -7.64
N GLU A 578 5.76 -24.59 -8.70
CA GLU A 578 5.32 -26.00 -8.83
C GLU A 578 5.87 -26.89 -7.69
N GLY A 579 7.03 -26.55 -7.14
CA GLY A 579 7.70 -27.29 -6.07
C GLY A 579 7.14 -27.04 -4.67
N ILE A 580 6.16 -26.12 -4.49
CA ILE A 580 5.57 -25.84 -3.17
C ILE A 580 4.25 -26.59 -3.00
N ARG A 581 4.13 -27.35 -1.91
CA ARG A 581 2.92 -28.11 -1.55
C ARG A 581 2.50 -27.86 -0.12
N GLY A 582 1.19 -27.78 0.13
CA GLY A 582 0.62 -27.63 1.47
C GLY A 582 -0.13 -28.88 1.92
N ILE A 583 0.15 -29.38 3.14
CA ILE A 583 -0.65 -30.36 3.86
C ILE A 583 -1.39 -29.60 4.95
N LEU A 584 -2.68 -29.38 4.74
CA LEU A 584 -3.56 -28.60 5.61
C LEU A 584 -4.23 -29.49 6.66
N ASN A 585 -4.76 -28.88 7.73
CA ASN A 585 -5.41 -29.59 8.83
C ASN A 585 -4.53 -30.71 9.41
N ALA A 586 -3.22 -30.55 9.37
CA ALA A 586 -2.21 -31.51 9.74
C ALA A 586 -1.49 -31.06 11.01
N THR A 587 -1.72 -31.78 12.12
CA THR A 587 -1.05 -31.52 13.39
C THR A 587 0.18 -32.40 13.51
N THR A 588 1.37 -31.81 13.45
CA THR A 588 2.63 -32.55 13.65
C THR A 588 2.72 -33.08 15.06
N VAL A 589 2.98 -34.38 15.22
CA VAL A 589 3.07 -35.07 16.51
C VAL A 589 4.46 -35.58 16.82
N LYS A 590 5.31 -35.82 15.83
CA LYS A 590 6.68 -36.31 15.99
C LYS A 590 7.55 -35.96 14.81
N VAL A 591 8.85 -35.77 15.07
CA VAL A 591 9.89 -35.63 14.03
C VAL A 591 11.04 -36.59 14.34
N GLU A 592 11.41 -37.43 13.39
CA GLU A 592 12.56 -38.36 13.52
C GLU A 592 13.44 -38.29 12.27
N GLY A 593 14.64 -37.76 12.42
CA GLY A 593 15.49 -37.46 11.27
C GLY A 593 14.74 -36.58 10.28
N ASN A 594 14.63 -37.03 9.03
CA ASN A 594 13.97 -36.29 7.96
C ASN A 594 12.49 -36.72 7.75
N THR A 595 11.89 -37.42 8.70
CA THR A 595 10.49 -37.88 8.64
C THR A 595 9.67 -37.15 9.69
N VAL A 596 8.55 -36.58 9.24
CA VAL A 596 7.57 -35.89 10.07
C VAL A 596 6.30 -36.73 10.13
N THR A 597 5.88 -37.07 11.36
CA THR A 597 4.61 -37.74 11.64
C THR A 597 3.55 -36.71 12.02
N TYR A 598 2.39 -36.76 11.44
CA TYR A 598 1.28 -35.86 11.69
C TYR A 598 -0.06 -36.56 11.74
N VAL A 599 -1.03 -35.95 12.40
CA VAL A 599 -2.42 -36.40 12.44
C VAL A 599 -3.26 -35.50 11.53
N GLN A 600 -4.00 -36.12 10.61
CA GLN A 600 -4.94 -35.47 9.71
C GLN A 600 -6.21 -36.31 9.64
N GLU A 601 -7.38 -35.69 9.87
CA GLU A 601 -8.69 -36.39 9.90
C GLU A 601 -8.75 -37.55 10.88
N GLY A 602 -7.99 -37.48 11.98
CA GLY A 602 -7.90 -38.51 13.00
C GLY A 602 -6.96 -39.68 12.69
N GLU A 603 -6.35 -39.68 11.51
CA GLU A 603 -5.37 -40.70 11.08
C GLU A 603 -3.94 -40.18 11.23
N GLU A 604 -3.05 -41.07 11.69
CA GLU A 604 -1.62 -40.80 11.72
C GLU A 604 -0.99 -41.09 10.34
N LYS A 605 -0.29 -40.10 9.81
CA LYS A 605 0.36 -40.13 8.50
C LYS A 605 1.81 -39.67 8.63
N THR A 606 2.65 -39.99 7.66
CA THR A 606 4.03 -39.56 7.62
C THR A 606 4.37 -38.89 6.29
N VAL A 607 5.31 -37.92 6.34
CA VAL A 607 5.95 -37.36 5.17
C VAL A 607 7.46 -37.31 5.41
N SER A 608 8.25 -37.66 4.40
CA SER A 608 9.71 -37.65 4.47
C SER A 608 10.30 -36.74 3.39
N GLY A 609 11.39 -36.09 3.71
CA GLY A 609 12.18 -35.26 2.80
C GLY A 609 13.67 -35.46 3.04
N ASP A 610 14.46 -34.53 2.55
CA ASP A 610 15.93 -34.53 2.76
C ASP A 610 16.32 -33.62 3.93
N SER A 611 15.48 -32.66 4.31
CA SER A 611 15.67 -31.76 5.44
C SER A 611 14.35 -31.37 6.09
N VAL A 612 14.38 -31.01 7.37
CA VAL A 612 13.22 -30.48 8.11
C VAL A 612 13.56 -29.11 8.65
N ILE A 613 12.69 -28.13 8.39
CA ILE A 613 12.78 -26.77 8.95
C ILE A 613 11.50 -26.42 9.74
N LEU A 614 11.61 -25.45 10.63
CA LEU A 614 10.58 -25.15 11.62
C LEU A 614 10.10 -23.70 11.51
N SER A 615 8.77 -23.51 11.53
CA SER A 615 8.12 -22.19 11.57
C SER A 615 7.08 -22.16 12.69
N GLY A 616 7.56 -22.10 13.94
CA GLY A 616 6.73 -22.17 15.15
C GLY A 616 6.25 -20.82 15.70
N GLY A 617 6.48 -19.71 14.98
CA GLY A 617 6.25 -18.35 15.47
C GLY A 617 7.44 -17.77 16.23
N MET A 618 7.21 -16.72 17.02
CA MET A 618 8.25 -15.96 17.73
C MET A 618 7.94 -15.85 19.22
N ASN A 619 8.96 -15.84 20.04
CA ASN A 619 8.90 -15.59 21.49
C ASN A 619 9.49 -14.20 21.77
N PRO A 620 8.73 -13.25 22.33
CA PRO A 620 9.25 -11.95 22.77
C PRO A 620 10.37 -12.10 23.80
N ASN A 621 11.45 -11.35 23.64
CA ASN A 621 12.60 -11.33 24.58
C ASN A 621 12.31 -10.38 25.76
N VAL A 622 11.21 -10.61 26.46
CA VAL A 622 10.72 -9.73 27.53
C VAL A 622 11.69 -9.67 28.71
N GLU A 623 12.18 -10.82 29.17
CA GLU A 623 13.08 -10.89 30.32
C GLU A 623 14.41 -10.20 30.03
N GLU A 624 14.96 -10.34 28.81
CA GLU A 624 16.15 -9.63 28.38
C GLU A 624 15.92 -8.11 28.39
N ALA A 625 14.75 -7.65 27.92
CA ALA A 625 14.40 -6.23 27.98
C ALA A 625 14.22 -5.73 29.41
N LEU A 626 13.52 -6.47 30.28
CA LEU A 626 13.25 -6.09 31.65
C LEU A 626 14.48 -6.07 32.56
N ALA A 627 15.58 -6.71 32.16
CA ALA A 627 16.87 -6.63 32.88
C ALA A 627 17.41 -5.18 32.97
N PHE A 628 16.89 -4.26 32.16
CA PHE A 628 17.24 -2.83 32.21
C PHE A 628 16.23 -1.96 32.99
N ALA A 629 15.19 -2.57 33.55
CA ALA A 629 14.19 -1.82 34.33
C ALA A 629 14.80 -1.24 35.61
N GLY A 630 14.44 -0.01 35.95
CA GLY A 630 14.90 0.66 37.18
C GLY A 630 16.34 1.18 37.14
N ILE A 631 17.07 1.03 36.05
CA ILE A 631 18.44 1.55 35.89
C ILE A 631 18.43 3.06 35.66
N VAL A 632 17.42 3.56 34.96
CA VAL A 632 17.27 4.97 34.58
C VAL A 632 15.85 5.47 34.87
N PRO A 633 15.65 6.80 34.99
CA PRO A 633 14.32 7.38 35.27
C PRO A 633 13.27 7.09 34.18
N LYS A 634 13.67 7.03 32.88
CA LYS A 634 12.77 6.73 31.78
C LYS A 634 13.17 5.42 31.09
N PHE A 635 12.32 4.44 31.17
CA PHE A 635 12.51 3.12 30.58
C PHE A 635 11.29 2.65 29.80
N PHE A 636 11.49 2.15 28.58
CA PHE A 636 10.44 1.59 27.76
C PHE A 636 10.92 0.32 27.05
N VAL A 637 10.09 -0.72 27.08
CA VAL A 637 10.23 -1.90 26.20
C VAL A 637 9.43 -1.63 24.94
N ILE A 638 10.04 -1.84 23.76
CA ILE A 638 9.45 -1.49 22.45
C ILE A 638 9.56 -2.63 21.44
N GLY A 639 8.59 -2.67 20.51
CA GLY A 639 8.54 -3.64 19.43
C GLY A 639 8.28 -5.05 19.92
N ASP A 640 8.86 -6.04 19.22
CA ASP A 640 8.61 -7.46 19.48
C ASP A 640 9.10 -7.91 20.86
N ALA A 641 10.01 -7.17 21.49
CA ALA A 641 10.40 -7.40 22.89
C ALA A 641 9.24 -7.21 23.87
N ASN A 642 8.30 -6.30 23.56
CA ASN A 642 7.11 -6.08 24.37
C ASN A 642 5.99 -7.06 24.02
N ARG A 643 5.78 -7.27 22.72
CA ARG A 643 4.73 -8.14 22.20
C ARG A 643 5.05 -8.49 20.76
N ASP A 644 4.96 -9.78 20.43
CA ASP A 644 5.04 -10.24 19.05
C ASP A 644 4.14 -9.42 18.11
N GLY A 645 4.67 -8.97 16.99
CA GLY A 645 4.00 -8.03 16.13
C GLY A 645 4.49 -8.04 14.69
N ASN A 646 4.38 -6.89 14.08
CA ASN A 646 4.81 -6.64 12.71
C ASN A 646 5.45 -5.24 12.61
N ILE A 647 6.02 -4.94 11.44
CA ILE A 647 6.70 -3.65 11.19
C ILE A 647 5.77 -2.46 11.51
N GLN A 648 4.49 -2.52 11.14
CA GLN A 648 3.52 -1.45 11.38
C GLN A 648 3.40 -1.10 12.88
N ARG A 649 3.24 -2.11 13.73
CA ARG A 649 3.16 -1.92 15.18
C ARG A 649 4.49 -1.45 15.73
N GLY A 650 5.58 -2.08 15.31
CA GLY A 650 6.93 -1.73 15.75
C GLY A 650 7.32 -0.29 15.42
N MET A 651 7.03 0.20 14.22
CA MET A 651 7.29 1.59 13.83
C MET A 651 6.48 2.59 14.66
N ARG A 652 5.21 2.27 14.94
CA ARG A 652 4.33 3.11 15.76
C ARG A 652 4.77 3.12 17.23
N ASP A 653 5.16 1.98 17.76
CA ASP A 653 5.66 1.85 19.12
C ASP A 653 6.99 2.61 19.30
N ALA A 654 7.95 2.41 18.40
CA ALA A 654 9.19 3.15 18.35
C ALA A 654 8.97 4.68 18.35
N PHE A 655 8.10 5.16 17.45
CA PHE A 655 7.78 6.58 17.35
C PHE A 655 7.15 7.09 18.66
N SER A 656 6.09 6.42 19.16
CA SER A 656 5.35 6.90 20.31
C SER A 656 6.22 6.97 21.57
N LYS A 657 7.08 5.98 21.81
CA LYS A 657 7.94 5.96 23.00
C LYS A 657 9.11 6.94 22.90
N ALA A 658 9.69 7.09 21.71
CA ALA A 658 10.71 8.13 21.49
C ALA A 658 10.14 9.55 21.62
N MET A 659 8.86 9.77 21.23
CA MET A 659 8.17 11.05 21.45
C MET A 659 7.88 11.36 22.92
N MET A 660 7.94 10.38 23.83
CA MET A 660 7.70 10.52 25.27
C MET A 660 8.99 10.73 26.07
N LEU A 661 10.16 10.80 25.45
CA LEU A 661 11.46 11.00 26.11
C LEU A 661 11.70 12.46 26.63
#